data_247c7bc4732e66cc09515e80ad221de7
#
_entry.id   247c7bc4732e66cc09515e80ad221de7
#
_cell.length_a   1.000
_cell.length_b   1.000
_cell.length_c   1.000
_cell.angle_alpha   90.00
_cell.angle_beta   90.00
_cell.angle_gamma   90.00
#
_symmetry.space_group_name_H-M   'P 1'
#
loop_
_entity.id
_entity.type
_entity.pdbx_description
1 polymer ?
#
loop_
_entity_poly.entity_id
_entity_poly.type
_entity_poly.pdbx_seq_one_letter_code
_entity_poly.pdbx_strand_id
1 'polypeptide(L)'
;LSTTADITITPLMKQYYAIKTKHPGALLLFRVGDFYETFGDDAVKASKILDIVLTKRGAGTTSETALAGFPHHSLDTYLPKLVRAGERVAICDQLEDPKSVKGIVKRGVTELVTPGVSFNDQVLEKKSNNYLAAVHLSKNETGIAFLDISTGEFITAQGDRPYIGKLLQSFAPAEVLFCKRLKEEFYLSFGPDFCQYALDEWVFGYDYAYESLLRHFGTTSLKGFGIDTLHEGIIAAGCILHYLSETQHHDIGHIRTISRLEEDKYVWLDKFTIRNLELIFPQHTEGVPLIQILDKTVTPMGARLLKKWVVLPLKEVSQIQRRLDTVEALISNGNLLQDITHYLKQINDLERLISKVAVKRINPREMLQLSKALEATVPIKELLSHSQIPALKKLADQLSFCDIIREEIKQKIKPDAPMLTNLGNIINPGIHAELDDLRAIAFSGKDYLLQLQQREIKNTGISSLKIAYNKVFGYYLEVTHAHKDKVPKEWIRKQTLVNAERYITEELKTYEEKILHAEERIFTIEQQLFNELVLSTTEYVGQIQQNARVLGVIDCLASFACAAVSYHYIKPEVNNTHELNITKGRHPVIERQLPPGESYIPNDIFLDTDEQQIVIITGPNMAGKSALLRQTALMVLMAQIGSFVPAEAAQIGIVDKIFTRVGASDNLSRGESTFMVEMTETASILNNLSERSLVLMDEIGRGTSTYDGISIAWAIVEHLHNHPKARAKTLFATHYHELNQLAEELPRVRNFNVSVKETGGKILFMRQLKPGGSEHSFGIHVAQMAGMPNSVVVRANAIMHHLEEDKIRQHPDKNNMKSVPKPQYQLNMFELNDPAMVRLREIFQKLDINTITPVEALLKLNELKLLVDQQQVPGKK
;
A
#
# COMPACT_ATOMS: atom_id res chain seq x y z
N LEU A 1 -36.05 21.28 -39.93
CA LEU A 1 -36.08 22.52 -39.13
C LEU A 1 -36.57 22.17 -37.71
N SER A 2 -35.72 21.68 -36.86
CA SER A 2 -35.98 21.55 -35.44
C SER A 2 -35.26 22.72 -34.75
N THR A 3 -36.08 23.60 -34.20
CA THR A 3 -35.70 24.71 -33.35
C THR A 3 -34.96 24.18 -32.13
N THR A 4 -33.63 24.38 -32.07
CA THR A 4 -32.83 24.25 -30.86
C THR A 4 -33.31 25.33 -29.88
N ALA A 5 -34.03 24.90 -28.87
CA ALA A 5 -34.36 25.76 -27.72
C ALA A 5 -33.01 26.21 -27.11
N ASP A 6 -32.77 27.51 -27.07
CA ASP A 6 -31.66 28.13 -26.37
C ASP A 6 -31.75 27.76 -24.88
N ILE A 7 -30.97 26.77 -24.48
CA ILE A 7 -30.80 26.42 -23.08
C ILE A 7 -30.05 27.58 -22.40
N THR A 8 -30.75 28.41 -21.70
CA THR A 8 -30.20 29.54 -20.93
C THR A 8 -29.36 29.01 -19.77
N ILE A 9 -28.08 28.73 -20.06
CA ILE A 9 -27.11 28.27 -19.06
C ILE A 9 -26.85 29.43 -18.08
N THR A 10 -27.09 29.21 -16.79
CA THR A 10 -26.82 30.22 -15.77
C THR A 10 -25.35 30.64 -15.77
N PRO A 11 -25.00 31.89 -15.40
CA PRO A 11 -23.60 32.31 -15.38
C PRO A 11 -22.68 31.46 -14.49
N LEU A 12 -23.20 30.86 -13.40
CA LEU A 12 -22.49 29.91 -12.55
C LEU A 12 -22.12 28.63 -13.32
N MET A 13 -23.07 28.07 -14.07
CA MET A 13 -22.87 26.86 -14.85
C MET A 13 -21.94 27.12 -16.06
N LYS A 14 -21.95 28.32 -16.63
CA LYS A 14 -20.95 28.72 -17.65
C LYS A 14 -19.54 28.67 -17.07
N GLN A 15 -19.34 29.15 -15.86
CA GLN A 15 -18.06 29.09 -15.16
C GLN A 15 -17.63 27.63 -14.85
N TYR A 16 -18.60 26.81 -14.39
CA TYR A 16 -18.38 25.38 -14.15
C TYR A 16 -17.91 24.65 -15.42
N TYR A 17 -18.63 24.79 -16.52
CA TYR A 17 -18.28 24.11 -17.77
C TYR A 17 -16.96 24.61 -18.36
N ALA A 18 -16.67 25.91 -18.26
CA ALA A 18 -15.40 26.47 -18.71
C ALA A 18 -14.20 25.90 -17.94
N ILE A 19 -14.37 25.62 -16.63
CA ILE A 19 -13.34 24.96 -15.83
C ILE A 19 -13.30 23.46 -16.12
N LYS A 20 -14.45 22.79 -16.20
CA LYS A 20 -14.51 21.35 -16.50
C LYS A 20 -13.87 21.00 -17.85
N THR A 21 -14.04 21.84 -18.86
CA THR A 21 -13.40 21.66 -20.19
C THR A 21 -11.88 21.69 -20.13
N LYS A 22 -11.30 22.39 -19.15
CA LYS A 22 -9.85 22.42 -18.93
C LYS A 22 -9.35 21.17 -18.19
N HIS A 23 -10.22 20.51 -17.43
CA HIS A 23 -9.92 19.32 -16.65
C HIS A 23 -10.91 18.17 -16.94
N PRO A 24 -11.00 17.67 -18.17
CA PRO A 24 -12.05 16.75 -18.59
C PRO A 24 -11.99 15.40 -17.87
N GLY A 25 -10.78 14.95 -17.51
CA GLY A 25 -10.53 13.68 -16.80
C GLY A 25 -10.62 13.73 -15.29
N ALA A 26 -10.92 14.91 -14.69
CA ALA A 26 -10.99 15.07 -13.23
C ALA A 26 -12.43 15.30 -12.77
N LEU A 27 -12.82 14.71 -11.64
CA LEU A 27 -14.06 15.01 -10.94
C LEU A 27 -13.94 16.42 -10.34
N LEU A 28 -14.82 17.34 -10.74
CA LEU A 28 -14.74 18.73 -10.34
C LEU A 28 -15.58 18.99 -9.08
N LEU A 29 -14.92 19.28 -7.95
CA LEU A 29 -15.53 19.79 -6.75
C LEU A 29 -15.59 21.32 -6.83
N PHE A 30 -16.76 21.85 -7.11
CA PHE A 30 -16.94 23.26 -7.40
C PHE A 30 -17.59 23.98 -6.19
N ARG A 31 -16.88 24.98 -5.64
CA ARG A 31 -17.33 25.69 -4.45
C ARG A 31 -18.53 26.59 -4.74
N VAL A 32 -19.67 26.31 -4.10
CA VAL A 32 -20.90 27.09 -4.18
C VAL A 32 -21.35 27.45 -2.75
N GLY A 33 -21.05 28.66 -2.31
CA GLY A 33 -21.30 29.06 -0.92
C GLY A 33 -20.54 28.18 0.08
N ASP A 34 -21.28 27.51 0.97
CA ASP A 34 -20.71 26.64 2.00
C ASP A 34 -20.59 25.17 1.56
N PHE A 35 -20.83 24.87 0.28
CA PHE A 35 -20.77 23.51 -0.26
C PHE A 35 -19.73 23.38 -1.37
N TYR A 36 -19.15 22.18 -1.50
CA TYR A 36 -18.62 21.69 -2.75
C TYR A 36 -19.70 20.93 -3.48
N GLU A 37 -20.05 21.39 -4.68
CA GLU A 37 -21.05 20.79 -5.55
C GLU A 37 -20.37 20.19 -6.78
N THR A 38 -20.90 19.09 -7.27
CA THR A 38 -20.49 18.45 -8.51
C THR A 38 -21.72 18.17 -9.37
N PHE A 39 -21.57 18.23 -10.71
CA PHE A 39 -22.69 18.20 -11.64
C PHE A 39 -22.53 17.12 -12.71
N GLY A 40 -23.65 16.69 -13.31
CA GLY A 40 -23.68 15.72 -14.40
C GLY A 40 -23.10 14.37 -14.03
N ASP A 41 -22.23 13.83 -14.89
CA ASP A 41 -21.59 12.53 -14.69
C ASP A 41 -20.72 12.50 -13.43
N ASP A 42 -20.05 13.62 -13.09
CA ASP A 42 -19.27 13.74 -11.88
C ASP A 42 -20.13 13.59 -10.62
N ALA A 43 -21.37 14.12 -10.65
CA ALA A 43 -22.31 13.97 -9.54
C ALA A 43 -22.76 12.53 -9.33
N VAL A 44 -23.01 11.80 -10.43
CA VAL A 44 -23.37 10.38 -10.39
C VAL A 44 -22.24 9.54 -9.80
N LYS A 45 -21.01 9.78 -10.25
CA LYS A 45 -19.81 9.10 -9.72
C LYS A 45 -19.61 9.44 -8.23
N ALA A 46 -19.62 10.73 -7.89
CA ALA A 46 -19.39 11.17 -6.51
C ALA A 46 -20.47 10.61 -5.56
N SER A 47 -21.73 10.65 -5.94
CA SER A 47 -22.83 10.08 -5.15
C SER A 47 -22.61 8.60 -4.84
N LYS A 48 -22.19 7.81 -5.84
CA LYS A 48 -21.94 6.37 -5.70
C LYS A 48 -20.74 6.08 -4.80
N ILE A 49 -19.62 6.82 -4.95
CA ILE A 49 -18.39 6.58 -4.19
C ILE A 49 -18.53 7.06 -2.74
N LEU A 50 -19.16 8.22 -2.55
CA LEU A 50 -19.26 8.87 -1.25
C LEU A 50 -20.46 8.43 -0.42
N ASP A 51 -21.41 7.70 -1.05
CA ASP A 51 -22.71 7.34 -0.45
C ASP A 51 -23.49 8.59 0.01
N ILE A 52 -23.56 9.61 -0.86
CA ILE A 52 -24.32 10.84 -0.63
C ILE A 52 -25.49 10.94 -1.61
N VAL A 53 -26.51 11.73 -1.24
CA VAL A 53 -27.74 11.85 -2.02
C VAL A 53 -27.47 12.49 -3.37
N LEU A 54 -27.90 11.82 -4.45
CA LEU A 54 -27.95 12.39 -5.78
C LEU A 54 -29.25 13.19 -5.93
N THR A 55 -29.12 14.47 -6.18
CA THR A 55 -30.25 15.39 -6.39
C THR A 55 -30.22 15.97 -7.80
N LYS A 56 -31.14 16.87 -8.11
CA LYS A 56 -31.21 17.53 -9.42
C LYS A 56 -31.27 19.04 -9.21
N ARG A 57 -30.43 19.76 -9.94
CA ARG A 57 -30.49 21.21 -10.03
C ARG A 57 -31.42 21.61 -11.17
N GLY A 58 -32.33 22.57 -10.92
CA GLY A 58 -33.26 23.01 -11.93
C GLY A 58 -34.36 21.98 -12.24
N ALA A 59 -34.81 21.23 -11.21
CA ALA A 59 -35.89 20.24 -11.36
C ALA A 59 -37.10 20.84 -12.04
N GLY A 60 -37.59 20.19 -13.10
CA GLY A 60 -38.72 20.65 -13.89
C GLY A 60 -38.45 21.74 -14.94
N THR A 61 -37.17 22.10 -15.16
CA THR A 61 -36.73 23.00 -16.23
C THR A 61 -35.99 22.26 -17.34
N THR A 62 -35.88 22.87 -18.53
CA THR A 62 -35.10 22.33 -19.65
C THR A 62 -33.58 22.22 -19.38
N SER A 63 -33.10 22.75 -18.25
CA SER A 63 -31.72 22.73 -17.83
C SER A 63 -31.46 21.84 -16.60
N GLU A 64 -32.27 20.80 -16.41
CA GLU A 64 -32.13 19.87 -15.31
C GLU A 64 -30.79 19.11 -15.41
N THR A 65 -29.99 19.15 -14.34
CA THR A 65 -28.68 18.51 -14.26
C THR A 65 -28.55 17.79 -12.94
N ALA A 66 -27.98 16.55 -12.96
CA ALA A 66 -27.65 15.82 -11.75
C ALA A 66 -26.72 16.65 -10.86
N LEU A 67 -26.93 16.62 -9.55
CA LEU A 67 -26.18 17.35 -8.54
C LEU A 67 -25.92 16.45 -7.35
N ALA A 68 -24.69 16.43 -6.88
CA ALA A 68 -24.30 15.89 -5.59
C ALA A 68 -23.36 16.90 -4.91
N GLY A 69 -23.36 16.94 -3.59
CA GLY A 69 -22.49 17.87 -2.89
C GLY A 69 -22.44 17.62 -1.39
N PHE A 70 -21.44 18.20 -0.76
CA PHE A 70 -21.22 18.12 0.68
C PHE A 70 -20.69 19.45 1.22
N PRO A 71 -20.84 19.74 2.56
CA PRO A 71 -20.33 20.96 3.15
C PRO A 71 -18.81 21.09 2.97
N HIS A 72 -18.34 22.29 2.62
CA HIS A 72 -16.91 22.50 2.30
C HIS A 72 -15.95 22.13 3.43
N HIS A 73 -16.36 22.33 4.68
CA HIS A 73 -15.56 21.97 5.86
C HIS A 73 -15.38 20.45 6.03
N SER A 74 -16.14 19.66 5.30
CA SER A 74 -16.03 18.18 5.29
C SER A 74 -15.15 17.65 4.15
N LEU A 75 -14.42 18.51 3.43
CA LEU A 75 -13.53 18.11 2.33
C LEU A 75 -12.56 17.01 2.76
N ASP A 76 -11.93 17.15 3.92
CA ASP A 76 -10.98 16.16 4.46
C ASP A 76 -11.59 14.79 4.74
N THR A 77 -12.92 14.70 4.86
CA THR A 77 -13.62 13.43 5.04
C THR A 77 -13.97 12.76 3.72
N TYR A 78 -14.35 13.54 2.70
CA TYR A 78 -14.87 13.03 1.43
C TYR A 78 -13.80 12.90 0.35
N LEU A 79 -12.85 13.82 0.26
CA LEU A 79 -11.75 13.80 -0.71
C LEU A 79 -10.96 12.48 -0.68
N PRO A 80 -10.57 11.95 0.50
CA PRO A 80 -9.85 10.68 0.56
C PRO A 80 -10.59 9.49 -0.05
N LYS A 81 -11.92 9.47 0.07
CA LYS A 81 -12.74 8.39 -0.50
C LYS A 81 -12.72 8.42 -2.03
N LEU A 82 -12.81 9.60 -2.63
CA LEU A 82 -12.73 9.78 -4.08
C LEU A 82 -11.36 9.38 -4.62
N VAL A 83 -10.29 9.86 -3.99
CA VAL A 83 -8.91 9.61 -4.41
C VAL A 83 -8.56 8.12 -4.28
N ARG A 84 -8.96 7.45 -3.17
CA ARG A 84 -8.78 6.01 -2.98
C ARG A 84 -9.59 5.15 -3.96
N ALA A 85 -10.69 5.68 -4.48
CA ALA A 85 -11.44 5.04 -5.55
C ALA A 85 -10.77 5.19 -6.94
N GLY A 86 -9.60 5.84 -7.02
CA GLY A 86 -8.86 6.06 -8.26
C GLY A 86 -9.26 7.32 -9.03
N GLU A 87 -10.15 8.16 -8.47
CA GLU A 87 -10.58 9.38 -9.17
C GLU A 87 -9.57 10.52 -8.98
N ARG A 88 -9.34 11.27 -10.06
CA ARG A 88 -8.62 12.54 -10.04
C ARG A 88 -9.62 13.63 -9.66
N VAL A 89 -9.32 14.45 -8.67
CA VAL A 89 -10.26 15.42 -8.11
C VAL A 89 -9.71 16.84 -8.24
N ALA A 90 -10.40 17.66 -9.04
CA ALA A 90 -10.08 19.09 -9.16
C ALA A 90 -10.86 19.88 -8.08
N ILE A 91 -10.15 20.49 -7.16
CA ILE A 91 -10.72 21.35 -6.12
C ILE A 91 -10.78 22.77 -6.67
N CYS A 92 -12.01 23.27 -6.81
CA CYS A 92 -12.27 24.60 -7.36
C CYS A 92 -12.86 25.52 -6.30
N ASP A 93 -12.04 26.48 -5.85
CA ASP A 93 -12.40 27.44 -4.81
C ASP A 93 -12.69 28.83 -5.36
N GLN A 94 -13.27 29.66 -4.48
CA GLN A 94 -13.51 31.07 -4.73
C GLN A 94 -12.20 31.84 -4.61
N LEU A 95 -11.80 32.54 -5.67
CA LEU A 95 -10.54 33.31 -5.71
C LEU A 95 -10.70 34.73 -5.20
N GLU A 96 -11.95 35.15 -4.91
CA GLU A 96 -12.29 36.49 -4.46
C GLU A 96 -13.22 36.41 -3.26
N ASP A 97 -13.14 37.37 -2.35
CA ASP A 97 -14.06 37.45 -1.21
C ASP A 97 -15.50 37.78 -1.69
N PRO A 98 -16.50 36.90 -1.41
CA PRO A 98 -17.88 37.14 -1.80
C PRO A 98 -18.46 38.48 -1.32
N LYS A 99 -17.90 39.08 -0.25
CA LYS A 99 -18.33 40.35 0.29
C LYS A 99 -17.84 41.57 -0.49
N SER A 100 -16.74 41.41 -1.24
CA SER A 100 -16.09 42.50 -1.98
C SER A 100 -16.59 42.63 -3.42
N VAL A 101 -17.31 41.63 -3.96
CA VAL A 101 -17.68 41.56 -5.38
C VAL A 101 -19.18 41.72 -5.60
N LYS A 102 -19.57 42.68 -6.43
CA LYS A 102 -20.93 42.83 -6.95
C LYS A 102 -21.11 41.89 -8.13
N GLY A 103 -21.59 40.66 -7.92
CA GLY A 103 -21.82 39.70 -8.98
C GLY A 103 -21.39 38.26 -8.63
N ILE A 104 -21.04 37.49 -9.66
CA ILE A 104 -20.59 36.11 -9.45
C ILE A 104 -19.09 36.10 -9.12
N VAL A 105 -18.76 35.57 -7.97
CA VAL A 105 -17.38 35.38 -7.49
C VAL A 105 -16.60 34.54 -8.51
N LYS A 106 -15.40 34.98 -8.84
CA LYS A 106 -14.48 34.22 -9.69
C LYS A 106 -13.98 32.98 -8.97
N ARG A 107 -13.99 31.85 -9.67
CA ARG A 107 -13.51 30.55 -9.16
C ARG A 107 -12.40 30.01 -10.05
N GLY A 108 -11.51 29.23 -9.46
CA GLY A 108 -10.44 28.57 -10.17
C GLY A 108 -10.05 27.27 -9.47
N VAL A 109 -9.42 26.36 -10.20
CA VAL A 109 -8.83 25.16 -9.63
C VAL A 109 -7.61 25.57 -8.82
N THR A 110 -7.65 25.30 -7.53
CA THR A 110 -6.56 25.60 -6.58
C THR A 110 -5.64 24.41 -6.42
N GLU A 111 -6.17 23.20 -6.64
CA GLU A 111 -5.41 21.98 -6.54
C GLU A 111 -6.09 20.85 -7.36
N LEU A 112 -5.28 20.03 -8.01
CA LEU A 112 -5.71 18.79 -8.62
C LEU A 112 -5.10 17.62 -7.84
N VAL A 113 -5.90 16.99 -6.99
CA VAL A 113 -5.48 15.84 -6.19
C VAL A 113 -5.70 14.57 -6.98
N THR A 114 -4.65 13.74 -7.06
CA THR A 114 -4.68 12.45 -7.76
C THR A 114 -4.20 11.33 -6.84
N PRO A 115 -4.42 10.05 -7.19
CA PRO A 115 -3.92 8.94 -6.38
C PRO A 115 -2.41 9.02 -6.12
N GLY A 116 -1.61 9.43 -7.11
CA GLY A 116 -0.15 9.55 -7.01
C GLY A 116 0.33 10.88 -6.43
N VAL A 117 -0.54 11.91 -6.36
CA VAL A 117 -0.14 13.26 -5.92
C VAL A 117 -1.07 13.76 -4.83
N SER A 118 -0.66 13.57 -3.57
CA SER A 118 -1.41 14.01 -2.40
C SER A 118 -0.50 14.33 -1.21
N PHE A 119 -0.82 15.40 -0.49
CA PHE A 119 -0.26 15.75 0.83
C PHE A 119 -1.24 15.47 1.98
N ASN A 120 -2.45 15.03 1.69
CA ASN A 120 -3.48 14.85 2.69
C ASN A 120 -3.25 13.55 3.48
N ASP A 121 -2.99 13.68 4.79
CA ASP A 121 -2.71 12.54 5.68
C ASP A 121 -3.87 11.53 5.77
N GLN A 122 -5.09 11.93 5.44
CA GLN A 122 -6.24 11.03 5.37
C GLN A 122 -6.22 10.13 4.12
N VAL A 123 -5.55 10.57 3.04
CA VAL A 123 -5.34 9.79 1.82
C VAL A 123 -4.17 8.83 2.01
N LEU A 124 -3.10 9.32 2.63
CA LEU A 124 -1.82 8.64 2.74
C LEU A 124 -1.80 7.58 3.85
N GLU A 125 -1.24 6.42 3.55
CA GLU A 125 -0.91 5.43 4.58
C GLU A 125 0.41 5.81 5.27
N LYS A 126 0.44 5.76 6.60
CA LYS A 126 1.61 6.19 7.39
C LYS A 126 2.86 5.37 7.09
N LYS A 127 2.71 4.05 7.00
CA LYS A 127 3.80 3.08 6.84
C LYS A 127 4.11 2.72 5.38
N SER A 128 3.54 3.44 4.40
CA SER A 128 3.75 3.19 2.97
C SER A 128 4.08 4.48 2.24
N ASN A 129 4.93 4.38 1.23
CA ASN A 129 5.13 5.46 0.26
C ASN A 129 3.90 5.56 -0.66
N ASN A 130 3.67 6.77 -1.18
CA ASN A 130 2.63 7.03 -2.18
C ASN A 130 3.31 7.45 -3.49
N TYR A 131 3.79 6.47 -4.24
CA TYR A 131 4.55 6.76 -5.45
C TYR A 131 3.65 7.14 -6.63
N LEU A 132 4.00 8.25 -7.28
CA LEU A 132 3.70 8.55 -8.66
C LEU A 132 4.82 7.96 -9.50
N ALA A 133 4.52 7.15 -10.51
CA ALA A 133 5.50 6.63 -11.44
C ALA A 133 5.31 7.21 -12.84
N ALA A 134 6.39 7.35 -13.60
CA ALA A 134 6.33 7.60 -15.04
C ALA A 134 7.18 6.56 -15.76
N VAL A 135 6.67 6.04 -16.89
CA VAL A 135 7.34 5.04 -17.71
C VAL A 135 7.51 5.57 -19.12
N HIS A 136 8.75 5.56 -19.60
CA HIS A 136 9.08 5.85 -20.99
C HIS A 136 9.54 4.58 -21.69
N LEU A 137 8.76 4.17 -22.69
CA LEU A 137 9.04 3.01 -23.54
C LEU A 137 9.87 3.43 -24.76
N SER A 138 11.04 2.83 -24.92
CA SER A 138 11.86 2.94 -26.11
C SER A 138 12.09 1.54 -26.74
N LYS A 139 12.69 1.50 -27.91
CA LYS A 139 12.94 0.24 -28.64
C LYS A 139 13.93 -0.69 -27.92
N ASN A 140 14.94 -0.13 -27.31
CA ASN A 140 16.05 -0.90 -26.72
C ASN A 140 15.93 -1.00 -25.21
N GLU A 141 15.59 0.09 -24.54
CA GLU A 141 15.52 0.19 -23.08
C GLU A 141 14.28 0.94 -22.65
N THR A 142 13.88 0.76 -21.43
CA THR A 142 12.73 1.43 -20.83
C THR A 142 13.19 2.24 -19.63
N GLY A 143 12.78 3.49 -19.54
CA GLY A 143 13.03 4.33 -18.37
C GLY A 143 11.85 4.34 -17.42
N ILE A 144 12.15 4.44 -16.14
CA ILE A 144 11.15 4.63 -15.09
C ILE A 144 11.63 5.65 -14.06
N ALA A 145 10.70 6.44 -13.56
CA ALA A 145 10.93 7.27 -12.40
C ALA A 145 9.79 7.12 -11.40
N PHE A 146 10.12 7.22 -10.11
CA PHE A 146 9.17 7.19 -9.00
C PHE A 146 9.36 8.44 -8.15
N LEU A 147 8.28 9.08 -7.79
CA LEU A 147 8.27 10.21 -6.85
C LEU A 147 7.20 9.99 -5.78
N ASP A 148 7.59 10.08 -4.52
CA ASP A 148 6.66 10.29 -3.42
C ASP A 148 6.69 11.78 -3.04
N ILE A 149 5.71 12.54 -3.50
CA ILE A 149 5.62 13.98 -3.25
C ILE A 149 5.51 14.30 -1.75
N SER A 150 4.94 13.40 -0.96
CA SER A 150 4.74 13.61 0.48
C SER A 150 6.04 13.51 1.29
N THR A 151 7.06 12.83 0.77
CA THR A 151 8.37 12.65 1.43
C THR A 151 9.50 13.35 0.69
N GLY A 152 9.31 13.67 -0.60
CA GLY A 152 10.34 14.21 -1.48
C GLY A 152 11.32 13.15 -2.01
N GLU A 153 11.00 11.85 -1.84
CA GLU A 153 11.82 10.78 -2.40
C GLU A 153 11.62 10.68 -3.91
N PHE A 154 12.69 10.89 -4.68
CA PHE A 154 12.70 10.83 -6.13
C PHE A 154 13.75 9.84 -6.61
N ILE A 155 13.32 8.84 -7.38
CA ILE A 155 14.16 7.71 -7.82
C ILE A 155 13.97 7.52 -9.31
N THR A 156 15.04 7.21 -10.05
CA THR A 156 14.96 6.85 -11.47
C THR A 156 15.79 5.61 -11.76
N ALA A 157 15.35 4.84 -12.76
CA ALA A 157 16.04 3.66 -13.28
C ALA A 157 15.84 3.54 -14.78
N GLN A 158 16.70 2.75 -15.41
CA GLN A 158 16.63 2.40 -16.82
C GLN A 158 17.09 0.95 -16.99
N GLY A 159 16.44 0.21 -17.88
CA GLY A 159 16.78 -1.19 -18.14
C GLY A 159 15.79 -1.84 -19.10
N ASP A 160 15.78 -3.16 -19.13
CA ASP A 160 14.84 -3.92 -19.94
C ASP A 160 13.41 -3.90 -19.37
N ARG A 161 12.44 -4.31 -20.15
CA ARG A 161 11.03 -4.32 -19.74
C ARG A 161 10.74 -5.22 -18.52
N PRO A 162 11.34 -6.43 -18.40
CA PRO A 162 11.23 -7.25 -17.20
C PRO A 162 11.70 -6.54 -15.93
N TYR A 163 12.83 -5.84 -15.98
CA TYR A 163 13.36 -5.07 -14.85
C TYR A 163 12.40 -3.93 -14.44
N ILE A 164 11.91 -3.16 -15.39
CA ILE A 164 10.97 -2.09 -15.12
C ILE A 164 9.65 -2.64 -14.57
N GLY A 165 9.16 -3.76 -15.11
CA GLY A 165 7.97 -4.46 -14.60
C GLY A 165 8.14 -4.93 -13.15
N LYS A 166 9.32 -5.42 -12.78
CA LYS A 166 9.70 -5.75 -11.39
C LYS A 166 9.61 -4.51 -10.50
N LEU A 167 10.20 -3.38 -10.93
CA LEU A 167 10.18 -2.15 -10.13
C LEU A 167 8.75 -1.63 -9.93
N LEU A 168 7.91 -1.65 -10.95
CA LEU A 168 6.50 -1.26 -10.86
C LEU A 168 5.76 -2.09 -9.80
N GLN A 169 6.01 -3.39 -9.74
CA GLN A 169 5.37 -4.25 -8.74
C GLN A 169 5.98 -4.10 -7.35
N SER A 170 7.29 -3.92 -7.26
CA SER A 170 7.98 -3.76 -5.97
C SER A 170 7.61 -2.46 -5.26
N PHE A 171 7.50 -1.36 -6.02
CA PHE A 171 7.17 -0.05 -5.50
C PHE A 171 5.66 0.21 -5.46
N ALA A 172 4.86 -0.58 -6.20
CA ALA A 172 3.40 -0.52 -6.24
C ALA A 172 2.86 0.93 -6.31
N PRO A 173 3.19 1.69 -7.38
CA PRO A 173 2.83 3.10 -7.47
C PRO A 173 1.30 3.27 -7.46
N ALA A 174 0.84 4.32 -6.78
CA ALA A 174 -0.57 4.68 -6.71
C ALA A 174 -1.09 5.21 -8.06
N GLU A 175 -0.21 5.73 -8.90
CA GLU A 175 -0.54 6.24 -10.23
C GLU A 175 0.65 6.08 -11.18
N VAL A 176 0.40 5.72 -12.45
CA VAL A 176 1.43 5.52 -13.48
C VAL A 176 1.16 6.39 -14.69
N LEU A 177 2.16 7.20 -15.05
CA LEU A 177 2.16 8.06 -16.23
C LEU A 177 2.83 7.33 -17.39
N PHE A 178 2.27 7.45 -18.59
CA PHE A 178 2.85 6.90 -19.81
C PHE A 178 2.47 7.70 -21.04
N CYS A 179 3.15 7.48 -22.17
CA CYS A 179 2.86 8.17 -23.41
C CYS A 179 1.56 7.64 -24.05
N LYS A 180 0.61 8.53 -24.33
CA LYS A 180 -0.70 8.22 -24.90
C LYS A 180 -0.61 7.40 -26.19
N ARG A 181 0.39 7.68 -27.04
CA ARG A 181 0.62 6.99 -28.30
C ARG A 181 1.03 5.52 -28.10
N LEU A 182 1.71 5.21 -26.97
CA LEU A 182 2.25 3.88 -26.67
C LEU A 182 1.34 3.07 -25.72
N LYS A 183 0.07 3.39 -25.62
CA LYS A 183 -0.87 2.77 -24.69
C LYS A 183 -0.97 1.25 -24.85
N GLU A 184 -1.08 0.77 -26.08
CA GLU A 184 -1.18 -0.69 -26.34
C GLU A 184 0.11 -1.41 -25.96
N GLU A 185 1.25 -0.83 -26.29
CA GLU A 185 2.56 -1.37 -25.95
C GLU A 185 2.80 -1.39 -24.43
N PHE A 186 2.34 -0.37 -23.72
CA PHE A 186 2.36 -0.32 -22.27
C PHE A 186 1.51 -1.45 -21.66
N TYR A 187 0.30 -1.66 -22.17
CA TYR A 187 -0.60 -2.72 -21.69
C TYR A 187 -0.06 -4.12 -21.95
N LEU A 188 0.54 -4.34 -23.11
CA LEU A 188 1.19 -5.61 -23.43
C LEU A 188 2.38 -5.90 -22.51
N SER A 189 3.15 -4.87 -22.11
CA SER A 189 4.35 -5.00 -21.29
C SER A 189 4.05 -5.13 -19.81
N PHE A 190 3.13 -4.33 -19.25
CA PHE A 190 2.94 -4.17 -17.81
C PHE A 190 1.52 -4.48 -17.32
N GLY A 191 0.55 -4.63 -18.22
CA GLY A 191 -0.84 -4.90 -17.89
C GLY A 191 -1.68 -3.64 -17.61
N PRO A 192 -3.01 -3.80 -17.44
CA PRO A 192 -3.95 -2.70 -17.20
C PRO A 192 -4.20 -2.38 -15.72
N ASP A 193 -3.59 -3.11 -14.78
CA ASP A 193 -4.00 -3.17 -13.38
C ASP A 193 -3.59 -1.94 -12.54
N PHE A 194 -2.89 -0.97 -13.14
CA PHE A 194 -2.48 0.27 -12.48
C PHE A 194 -3.52 1.38 -12.65
N CYS A 195 -3.63 2.29 -11.69
CA CYS A 195 -4.25 3.58 -11.92
C CYS A 195 -3.36 4.37 -12.90
N GLN A 196 -3.89 4.72 -14.07
CA GLN A 196 -3.09 5.17 -15.21
C GLN A 196 -3.52 6.54 -15.70
N TYR A 197 -2.52 7.34 -16.11
CA TYR A 197 -2.75 8.60 -16.80
C TYR A 197 -1.84 8.75 -18.01
N ALA A 198 -2.45 9.00 -19.16
CA ALA A 198 -1.73 9.14 -20.43
C ALA A 198 -1.38 10.60 -20.69
N LEU A 199 -0.09 10.88 -20.89
CA LEU A 199 0.42 12.20 -21.29
C LEU A 199 0.66 12.28 -22.80
N ASP A 200 0.68 13.48 -23.33
CA ASP A 200 0.97 13.74 -24.75
C ASP A 200 2.44 13.46 -25.07
N GLU A 201 2.72 13.09 -26.33
CA GLU A 201 4.04 12.63 -26.79
C GLU A 201 5.17 13.65 -26.57
N TRP A 202 4.91 14.93 -26.75
CA TRP A 202 5.92 15.98 -26.61
C TRP A 202 6.52 16.07 -25.19
N VAL A 203 5.78 15.63 -24.16
CA VAL A 203 6.26 15.60 -22.76
C VAL A 203 7.42 14.63 -22.60
N PHE A 204 7.48 13.59 -23.43
CA PHE A 204 8.50 12.57 -23.46
C PHE A 204 9.74 12.95 -24.31
N GLY A 205 9.91 14.24 -24.61
CA GLY A 205 11.12 14.76 -25.25
C GLY A 205 12.29 14.85 -24.29
N TYR A 206 13.47 14.34 -24.70
CA TYR A 206 14.67 14.34 -23.85
C TYR A 206 15.11 15.76 -23.44
N ASP A 207 15.21 16.66 -24.40
CA ASP A 207 15.68 18.04 -24.12
C ASP A 207 14.75 18.74 -23.14
N TYR A 208 13.44 18.58 -23.32
CA TYR A 208 12.44 19.13 -22.41
C TYR A 208 12.58 18.58 -20.99
N ALA A 209 12.73 17.25 -20.88
CA ALA A 209 12.89 16.56 -19.60
C ALA A 209 14.20 16.98 -18.91
N TYR A 210 15.30 17.01 -19.64
CA TYR A 210 16.61 17.40 -19.15
C TYR A 210 16.64 18.83 -18.63
N GLU A 211 16.14 19.79 -19.41
CA GLU A 211 16.03 21.20 -18.99
C GLU A 211 15.11 21.39 -17.79
N SER A 212 14.01 20.66 -17.73
CA SER A 212 13.07 20.70 -16.60
C SER A 212 13.75 20.25 -15.30
N LEU A 213 14.54 19.19 -15.33
CA LEU A 213 15.32 18.71 -14.20
C LEU A 213 16.43 19.69 -13.80
N LEU A 214 17.17 20.25 -14.77
CA LEU A 214 18.20 21.26 -14.48
C LEU A 214 17.60 22.48 -13.78
N ARG A 215 16.48 22.97 -14.26
CA ARG A 215 15.76 24.12 -13.69
C ARG A 215 15.27 23.82 -12.29
N HIS A 216 14.70 22.63 -12.07
CA HIS A 216 14.18 22.22 -10.78
C HIS A 216 15.28 22.11 -9.73
N PHE A 217 16.39 21.45 -10.05
CA PHE A 217 17.50 21.26 -9.12
C PHE A 217 18.47 22.45 -9.04
N GLY A 218 18.28 23.49 -9.87
CA GLY A 218 19.15 24.67 -9.89
C GLY A 218 20.59 24.35 -10.25
N THR A 219 20.81 23.40 -11.17
CA THR A 219 22.13 22.88 -11.56
C THR A 219 22.37 23.03 -13.06
N THR A 220 23.63 23.02 -13.47
CA THR A 220 24.03 23.04 -14.89
C THR A 220 24.23 21.65 -15.49
N SER A 221 24.24 20.59 -14.66
CA SER A 221 24.49 19.21 -15.11
C SER A 221 23.85 18.20 -14.16
N LEU A 222 23.34 17.09 -14.67
CA LEU A 222 22.83 15.97 -13.89
C LEU A 222 23.88 14.96 -13.42
N LYS A 223 25.17 15.18 -13.78
CA LYS A 223 26.29 14.32 -13.37
C LYS A 223 26.42 14.15 -11.87
N GLY A 224 26.18 15.21 -11.11
CA GLY A 224 26.24 15.18 -9.65
C GLY A 224 25.22 14.24 -8.99
N PHE A 225 24.15 13.90 -9.70
CA PHE A 225 23.15 12.93 -9.26
C PHE A 225 23.41 11.51 -9.78
N GLY A 226 24.41 11.31 -10.66
CA GLY A 226 24.76 10.02 -11.25
C GLY A 226 23.73 9.47 -12.24
N ILE A 227 22.88 10.31 -12.81
CA ILE A 227 21.81 9.91 -13.73
C ILE A 227 22.05 10.36 -15.18
N ASP A 228 23.13 11.07 -15.48
CA ASP A 228 23.43 11.63 -16.79
C ASP A 228 23.48 10.61 -17.93
N THR A 229 23.76 9.35 -17.63
CA THR A 229 23.78 8.22 -18.58
C THR A 229 22.40 7.55 -18.75
N LEU A 230 21.42 7.89 -17.93
CA LEU A 230 20.09 7.27 -17.95
C LEU A 230 19.13 8.06 -18.85
N HIS A 231 19.34 7.97 -20.15
CA HIS A 231 18.58 8.75 -21.14
C HIS A 231 17.06 8.59 -20.97
N GLU A 232 16.57 7.35 -20.93
CA GLU A 232 15.15 7.03 -20.80
C GLU A 232 14.63 7.33 -19.36
N GLY A 233 15.50 7.15 -18.36
CA GLY A 233 15.21 7.49 -16.96
C GLY A 233 15.04 8.99 -16.74
N ILE A 234 15.85 9.83 -17.44
CA ILE A 234 15.73 11.30 -17.44
C ILE A 234 14.38 11.71 -18.03
N ILE A 235 13.98 11.12 -19.16
CA ILE A 235 12.69 11.40 -19.78
C ILE A 235 11.55 11.10 -18.81
N ALA A 236 11.56 9.92 -18.19
CA ALA A 236 10.56 9.52 -17.21
C ALA A 236 10.50 10.49 -16.01
N ALA A 237 11.67 10.91 -15.49
CA ALA A 237 11.74 11.88 -14.39
C ALA A 237 11.19 13.26 -14.79
N GLY A 238 11.50 13.73 -16.00
CA GLY A 238 10.96 14.99 -16.52
C GLY A 238 9.46 14.97 -16.69
N CYS A 239 8.87 13.84 -17.11
CA CYS A 239 7.41 13.64 -17.19
C CYS A 239 6.73 13.81 -15.82
N ILE A 240 7.34 13.34 -14.74
CA ILE A 240 6.81 13.54 -13.38
C ILE A 240 6.77 15.03 -13.04
N LEU A 241 7.86 15.78 -13.27
CA LEU A 241 7.89 17.21 -12.99
C LEU A 241 6.87 17.99 -13.82
N HIS A 242 6.70 17.61 -15.09
CA HIS A 242 5.65 18.20 -15.94
C HIS A 242 4.26 17.96 -15.34
N TYR A 243 3.97 16.74 -14.93
CA TYR A 243 2.68 16.37 -14.35
C TYR A 243 2.39 17.11 -13.05
N LEU A 244 3.40 17.32 -12.19
CA LEU A 244 3.24 18.14 -10.99
C LEU A 244 2.86 19.57 -11.33
N SER A 245 3.44 20.16 -12.38
CA SER A 245 3.06 21.49 -12.86
C SER A 245 1.64 21.53 -13.41
N GLU A 246 1.23 20.51 -14.18
CA GLU A 246 -0.15 20.36 -14.68
C GLU A 246 -1.18 20.24 -13.54
N THR A 247 -0.80 19.56 -12.46
CA THR A 247 -1.65 19.37 -11.28
C THR A 247 -1.59 20.52 -10.27
N GLN A 248 -1.00 21.66 -10.65
CA GLN A 248 -0.87 22.90 -9.82
C GLN A 248 -0.02 22.74 -8.57
N HIS A 249 0.96 21.84 -8.59
CA HIS A 249 1.94 21.66 -7.52
C HIS A 249 3.24 22.36 -7.91
N HIS A 250 3.34 23.67 -7.62
CA HIS A 250 4.49 24.51 -7.98
C HIS A 250 5.54 24.59 -6.86
N ASP A 251 5.11 24.55 -5.60
CA ASP A 251 5.99 24.59 -4.43
C ASP A 251 6.51 23.17 -4.14
N ILE A 252 7.56 22.74 -4.83
CA ILE A 252 8.17 21.40 -4.71
C ILE A 252 9.64 21.45 -4.26
N GLY A 253 10.04 22.51 -3.54
CA GLY A 253 11.41 22.74 -3.09
C GLY A 253 11.98 21.72 -2.11
N HIS A 254 11.16 20.79 -1.59
CA HIS A 254 11.59 19.65 -0.79
C HIS A 254 12.15 18.49 -1.63
N ILE A 255 11.84 18.43 -2.93
CA ILE A 255 12.42 17.46 -3.86
C ILE A 255 13.79 17.95 -4.27
N ARG A 256 14.81 17.69 -3.44
CA ARG A 256 16.17 18.26 -3.59
C ARG A 256 17.14 17.36 -4.31
N THR A 257 16.82 16.07 -4.41
CA THR A 257 17.72 15.06 -4.98
C THR A 257 16.92 14.05 -5.78
N ILE A 258 17.55 13.52 -6.81
CA ILE A 258 17.09 12.33 -7.53
C ILE A 258 18.16 11.25 -7.40
N SER A 259 17.73 10.03 -7.10
CA SER A 259 18.63 8.91 -6.89
C SER A 259 18.51 7.89 -8.02
N ARG A 260 19.65 7.40 -8.51
CA ARG A 260 19.69 6.28 -9.43
C ARG A 260 19.47 4.97 -8.67
N LEU A 261 18.57 4.12 -9.16
CA LEU A 261 18.47 2.74 -8.73
C LEU A 261 19.28 1.85 -9.69
N GLU A 262 20.38 1.31 -9.18
CA GLU A 262 21.28 0.46 -9.95
C GLU A 262 20.92 -1.01 -9.74
N GLU A 263 20.59 -1.71 -10.82
CA GLU A 263 20.22 -3.13 -10.79
C GLU A 263 21.33 -4.00 -10.19
N ASP A 264 22.57 -3.66 -10.50
CA ASP A 264 23.75 -4.44 -10.07
C ASP A 264 23.99 -4.42 -8.55
N LYS A 265 23.43 -3.44 -7.84
CA LYS A 265 23.59 -3.34 -6.36
C LYS A 265 22.67 -4.25 -5.58
N TYR A 266 21.59 -4.72 -6.19
CA TYR A 266 20.53 -5.44 -5.49
C TYR A 266 20.29 -6.83 -6.07
N VAL A 267 19.82 -7.74 -5.23
CA VAL A 267 19.39 -9.07 -5.66
C VAL A 267 18.23 -8.93 -6.64
N TRP A 268 18.31 -9.64 -7.73
CA TRP A 268 17.20 -9.76 -8.66
C TRP A 268 16.12 -10.64 -8.07
N LEU A 269 14.95 -10.07 -7.90
CA LEU A 269 13.70 -10.76 -7.55
C LEU A 269 12.71 -10.47 -8.65
N ASP A 270 12.23 -11.46 -9.38
CA ASP A 270 11.18 -11.24 -10.36
C ASP A 270 9.82 -11.02 -9.68
N LYS A 271 8.84 -10.58 -10.47
CA LYS A 271 7.47 -10.32 -9.98
C LYS A 271 6.81 -11.54 -9.34
N PHE A 272 7.13 -12.72 -9.85
CA PHE A 272 6.58 -13.97 -9.35
C PHE A 272 7.20 -14.33 -8.00
N THR A 273 8.51 -14.16 -7.86
CA THR A 273 9.24 -14.39 -6.60
C THR A 273 8.74 -13.51 -5.46
N ILE A 274 8.55 -12.20 -5.70
CA ILE A 274 8.02 -11.29 -4.67
C ILE A 274 6.64 -11.75 -4.18
N ARG A 275 5.77 -12.16 -5.11
CA ARG A 275 4.44 -12.68 -4.80
C ARG A 275 4.49 -14.06 -4.13
N ASN A 276 5.26 -15.00 -4.69
CA ASN A 276 5.30 -16.39 -4.22
C ASN A 276 5.92 -16.52 -2.83
N LEU A 277 6.87 -15.65 -2.48
CA LEU A 277 7.46 -15.56 -1.15
C LEU A 277 6.65 -14.71 -0.17
N GLU A 278 5.57 -14.07 -0.62
CA GLU A 278 4.73 -13.17 0.20
C GLU A 278 5.56 -12.15 0.97
N LEU A 279 6.43 -11.42 0.26
CA LEU A 279 7.36 -10.52 0.93
C LEU A 279 6.66 -9.30 1.56
N ILE A 280 5.76 -8.66 0.83
CA ILE A 280 5.07 -7.42 1.22
C ILE A 280 3.56 -7.62 1.38
N PHE A 281 2.93 -8.37 0.46
CA PHE A 281 1.50 -8.62 0.44
C PHE A 281 1.23 -10.12 0.53
N PRO A 282 0.22 -10.54 1.31
CA PRO A 282 -0.18 -11.93 1.35
C PRO A 282 -0.94 -12.32 0.06
N GLN A 283 -0.88 -13.58 -0.33
CA GLN A 283 -1.68 -14.10 -1.45
C GLN A 283 -3.16 -14.32 -1.06
N HIS A 284 -3.41 -14.57 0.21
CA HIS A 284 -4.74 -14.79 0.78
C HIS A 284 -5.03 -13.78 1.88
N THR A 285 -6.29 -13.47 2.10
CA THR A 285 -6.76 -12.47 3.08
C THR A 285 -6.28 -12.74 4.51
N GLU A 286 -6.08 -14.01 4.87
CA GLU A 286 -5.58 -14.44 6.19
C GLU A 286 -4.06 -14.66 6.22
N GLY A 287 -3.38 -14.46 5.08
CA GLY A 287 -1.93 -14.66 4.98
C GLY A 287 -1.14 -13.59 5.75
N VAL A 288 0.04 -13.97 6.21
CA VAL A 288 0.99 -13.06 6.88
C VAL A 288 2.25 -12.95 6.03
N PRO A 289 2.56 -11.76 5.47
CA PRO A 289 3.77 -11.56 4.70
C PRO A 289 5.02 -11.45 5.58
N LEU A 290 6.20 -11.68 4.99
CA LEU A 290 7.49 -11.58 5.71
C LEU A 290 7.66 -10.23 6.41
N ILE A 291 7.28 -9.14 5.73
CA ILE A 291 7.41 -7.78 6.29
C ILE A 291 6.72 -7.64 7.64
N GLN A 292 5.58 -8.30 7.87
CA GLN A 292 4.84 -8.22 9.12
C GLN A 292 5.59 -8.88 10.30
N ILE A 293 6.43 -9.86 10.01
CA ILE A 293 7.30 -10.50 11.02
C ILE A 293 8.47 -9.60 11.38
N LEU A 294 9.08 -8.97 10.37
CA LEU A 294 10.29 -8.15 10.52
C LEU A 294 10.00 -6.72 11.00
N ASP A 295 8.79 -6.16 10.71
CA ASP A 295 8.44 -4.78 11.05
C ASP A 295 8.15 -4.63 12.55
N LYS A 296 9.20 -4.28 13.30
CA LYS A 296 9.14 -3.78 14.67
C LYS A 296 9.50 -2.29 14.72
N THR A 297 9.50 -1.63 13.57
CA THR A 297 9.79 -0.19 13.48
C THR A 297 8.74 0.62 14.23
N VAL A 298 9.20 1.69 14.86
CA VAL A 298 8.36 2.60 15.65
C VAL A 298 8.11 3.94 14.95
N THR A 299 8.86 4.22 13.88
CA THR A 299 8.67 5.42 13.07
C THR A 299 8.07 5.09 11.69
N PRO A 300 7.25 5.96 11.10
CA PRO A 300 6.75 5.76 9.72
C PRO A 300 7.88 5.70 8.68
N MET A 301 8.93 6.48 8.86
CA MET A 301 10.11 6.53 7.98
C MET A 301 10.85 5.19 7.97
N GLY A 302 11.07 4.60 9.15
CA GLY A 302 11.67 3.27 9.29
C GLY A 302 10.82 2.19 8.61
N ALA A 303 9.50 2.21 8.78
CA ALA A 303 8.60 1.25 8.17
C ALA A 303 8.64 1.32 6.61
N ARG A 304 8.65 2.53 6.03
CA ARG A 304 8.79 2.74 4.59
C ARG A 304 10.14 2.23 4.08
N LEU A 305 11.21 2.55 4.78
CA LEU A 305 12.56 2.11 4.42
C LEU A 305 12.71 0.58 4.52
N LEU A 306 12.12 -0.04 5.54
CA LEU A 306 12.17 -1.50 5.72
C LEU A 306 11.48 -2.23 4.56
N LYS A 307 10.30 -1.77 4.12
CA LYS A 307 9.63 -2.31 2.93
C LYS A 307 10.54 -2.27 1.70
N LYS A 308 11.24 -1.14 1.51
CA LYS A 308 12.18 -0.98 0.41
C LYS A 308 13.38 -1.94 0.53
N TRP A 309 13.92 -2.14 1.73
CA TRP A 309 15.01 -3.08 1.94
C TRP A 309 14.62 -4.53 1.64
N VAL A 310 13.41 -4.93 1.99
CA VAL A 310 12.91 -6.30 1.74
C VAL A 310 12.81 -6.61 0.24
N VAL A 311 12.43 -5.66 -0.61
CA VAL A 311 12.32 -5.88 -2.06
C VAL A 311 13.62 -5.57 -2.82
N LEU A 312 14.59 -4.94 -2.15
CA LEU A 312 15.90 -4.59 -2.69
C LEU A 312 17.04 -5.12 -1.77
N PRO A 313 17.18 -6.45 -1.63
CA PRO A 313 18.27 -7.02 -0.85
C PRO A 313 19.63 -6.70 -1.48
N LEU A 314 20.65 -6.51 -0.66
CA LEU A 314 21.98 -6.11 -1.08
C LEU A 314 22.78 -7.29 -1.67
N LYS A 315 23.68 -7.00 -2.61
CA LYS A 315 24.69 -7.95 -3.11
C LYS A 315 26.09 -7.70 -2.54
N GLU A 316 26.35 -6.50 -2.02
CA GLU A 316 27.66 -6.14 -1.51
C GLU A 316 27.86 -6.60 -0.08
N VAL A 317 28.77 -7.58 0.14
CA VAL A 317 29.07 -8.17 1.45
C VAL A 317 29.43 -7.12 2.49
N SER A 318 30.22 -6.11 2.10
CA SER A 318 30.66 -5.06 3.04
C SER A 318 29.51 -4.25 3.63
N GLN A 319 28.45 -4.00 2.83
CA GLN A 319 27.27 -3.28 3.29
C GLN A 319 26.38 -4.17 4.16
N ILE A 320 26.22 -5.44 3.76
CA ILE A 320 25.47 -6.44 4.54
C ILE A 320 26.13 -6.63 5.91
N GLN A 321 27.44 -6.83 5.92
CA GLN A 321 28.20 -7.05 7.17
C GLN A 321 28.05 -5.86 8.11
N ARG A 322 28.14 -4.61 7.60
CA ARG A 322 27.92 -3.41 8.44
C ARG A 322 26.56 -3.41 9.11
N ARG A 323 25.49 -3.83 8.40
CA ARG A 323 24.15 -3.94 9.00
C ARG A 323 24.12 -5.02 10.07
N LEU A 324 24.64 -6.23 9.75
CA LEU A 324 24.70 -7.36 10.69
C LEU A 324 25.50 -7.02 11.96
N ASP A 325 26.67 -6.37 11.82
CA ASP A 325 27.49 -5.95 12.96
C ASP A 325 26.78 -4.91 13.82
N THR A 326 26.03 -4.00 13.19
CA THR A 326 25.26 -3.01 13.92
C THR A 326 24.09 -3.66 14.69
N VAL A 327 23.41 -4.61 14.07
CA VAL A 327 22.32 -5.38 14.72
C VAL A 327 22.87 -6.18 15.90
N GLU A 328 24.01 -6.88 15.73
CA GLU A 328 24.68 -7.62 16.81
C GLU A 328 25.03 -6.73 17.98
N ALA A 329 25.55 -5.57 17.68
CA ALA A 329 25.95 -4.59 18.68
C ALA A 329 24.75 -4.01 19.46
N LEU A 330 23.62 -3.78 18.80
CA LEU A 330 22.39 -3.37 19.47
C LEU A 330 21.82 -4.49 20.36
N ILE A 331 21.91 -5.75 19.94
CA ILE A 331 21.51 -6.91 20.75
C ILE A 331 22.41 -7.07 21.98
N SER A 332 23.72 -6.95 21.81
CA SER A 332 24.72 -7.08 22.89
C SER A 332 24.58 -5.98 23.94
N ASN A 333 24.04 -4.82 23.56
CA ASN A 333 23.76 -3.71 24.47
C ASN A 333 22.25 -3.43 24.54
N GLY A 334 21.52 -4.26 25.26
CA GLY A 334 20.07 -4.17 25.37
C GLY A 334 19.57 -2.82 25.93
N ASN A 335 20.31 -2.15 26.79
CA ASN A 335 19.96 -0.82 27.31
C ASN A 335 20.00 0.21 26.17
N LEU A 336 21.05 0.20 25.34
CA LEU A 336 21.16 1.09 24.18
C LEU A 336 19.98 0.89 23.20
N LEU A 337 19.61 -0.36 22.94
CA LEU A 337 18.46 -0.68 22.07
C LEU A 337 17.14 -0.16 22.65
N GLN A 338 16.94 -0.30 23.96
CA GLN A 338 15.73 0.20 24.63
C GLN A 338 15.66 1.73 24.61
N ASP A 339 16.79 2.41 24.91
CA ASP A 339 16.85 3.87 24.93
C ASP A 339 16.62 4.46 23.52
N ILE A 340 17.29 3.92 22.51
CA ILE A 340 17.08 4.33 21.12
C ILE A 340 15.60 4.14 20.73
N THR A 341 15.01 2.98 21.02
CA THR A 341 13.61 2.69 20.71
C THR A 341 12.66 3.62 21.46
N HIS A 342 12.98 3.98 22.70
CA HIS A 342 12.20 4.92 23.50
C HIS A 342 12.15 6.32 22.86
N TYR A 343 13.31 6.86 22.43
CA TYR A 343 13.35 8.18 21.80
C TYR A 343 12.76 8.15 20.38
N LEU A 344 12.99 7.09 19.60
CA LEU A 344 12.38 6.93 18.28
C LEU A 344 10.84 6.95 18.33
N LYS A 345 10.21 6.39 19.38
CA LYS A 345 8.75 6.46 19.57
C LYS A 345 8.20 7.88 19.71
N GLN A 346 9.04 8.83 20.08
CA GLN A 346 8.66 10.23 20.23
C GLN A 346 8.76 11.01 18.91
N ILE A 347 9.39 10.41 17.88
CA ILE A 347 9.60 11.00 16.58
C ILE A 347 8.41 10.71 15.67
N ASN A 348 7.73 11.77 15.28
CA ASN A 348 6.69 11.71 14.25
C ASN A 348 7.30 11.61 12.85
N ASP A 349 6.48 11.63 11.81
CA ASP A 349 6.90 11.53 10.42
C ASP A 349 7.64 12.80 9.95
N LEU A 350 8.94 12.85 10.22
CA LEU A 350 9.80 14.00 9.86
C LEU A 350 9.82 14.26 8.35
N GLU A 351 9.79 13.21 7.54
CA GLU A 351 9.79 13.37 6.07
C GLU A 351 8.55 14.12 5.60
N ARG A 352 7.37 13.71 6.07
CA ARG A 352 6.11 14.36 5.68
C ARG A 352 5.94 15.74 6.32
N LEU A 353 6.36 15.92 7.56
CA LEU A 353 6.31 17.21 8.23
C LEU A 353 7.17 18.26 7.51
N ILE A 354 8.40 17.91 7.17
CA ILE A 354 9.29 18.86 6.49
C ILE A 354 8.87 19.14 5.03
N SER A 355 8.26 18.17 4.38
CA SER A 355 7.66 18.38 3.05
C SER A 355 6.50 19.36 3.12
N LYS A 356 5.62 19.28 4.14
CA LYS A 356 4.55 20.26 4.38
C LYS A 356 5.09 21.66 4.68
N VAL A 357 6.23 21.78 5.37
CA VAL A 357 6.92 23.08 5.54
C VAL A 357 7.29 23.66 4.20
N ALA A 358 7.96 22.89 3.35
CA ALA A 358 8.44 23.36 2.05
C ALA A 358 7.32 23.82 1.11
N VAL A 359 6.17 23.14 1.16
CA VAL A 359 4.97 23.54 0.38
C VAL A 359 4.05 24.51 1.13
N LYS A 360 4.47 25.04 2.29
CA LYS A 360 3.73 26.01 3.13
C LYS A 360 2.34 25.54 3.57
N ARG A 361 2.17 24.21 3.73
CA ARG A 361 0.90 23.58 4.14
C ARG A 361 0.92 23.05 5.58
N ILE A 362 2.00 23.29 6.32
CA ILE A 362 2.13 22.90 7.71
C ILE A 362 1.26 23.76 8.61
N ASN A 363 0.62 23.13 9.59
CA ASN A 363 -0.17 23.85 10.60
C ASN A 363 0.64 24.05 11.91
N PRO A 364 0.16 24.92 12.85
CA PRO A 364 0.90 25.21 14.08
C PRO A 364 1.17 23.97 14.96
N ARG A 365 0.25 23.04 15.05
CA ARG A 365 0.47 21.78 15.81
C ARG A 365 1.50 20.86 15.17
N GLU A 366 1.49 20.78 13.85
CA GLU A 366 2.50 20.01 13.11
C GLU A 366 3.88 20.64 13.25
N MET A 367 3.97 21.97 13.28
CA MET A 367 5.22 22.68 13.54
C MET A 367 5.78 22.36 14.94
N LEU A 368 4.92 22.31 15.96
CA LEU A 368 5.33 21.84 17.30
C LEU A 368 5.75 20.37 17.31
N GLN A 369 5.09 19.51 16.53
CA GLN A 369 5.50 18.11 16.38
C GLN A 369 6.87 18.00 15.72
N LEU A 370 7.18 18.86 14.74
CA LEU A 370 8.50 18.93 14.12
C LEU A 370 9.56 19.30 15.17
N SER A 371 9.33 20.34 15.99
CA SER A 371 10.25 20.72 17.06
C SER A 371 10.48 19.60 18.08
N LYS A 372 9.42 18.91 18.51
CA LYS A 372 9.52 17.75 19.43
C LYS A 372 10.31 16.59 18.83
N ALA A 373 10.11 16.32 17.55
CA ALA A 373 10.85 15.27 16.84
C ALA A 373 12.35 15.61 16.73
N LEU A 374 12.69 16.89 16.50
CA LEU A 374 14.06 17.36 16.52
C LEU A 374 14.67 17.31 17.92
N GLU A 375 13.91 17.62 18.98
CA GLU A 375 14.31 17.47 20.37
C GLU A 375 14.65 16.00 20.72
N ALA A 376 13.83 15.05 20.27
CA ALA A 376 14.07 13.61 20.48
C ALA A 376 15.28 13.08 19.67
N THR A 377 15.71 13.78 18.61
CA THR A 377 16.92 13.42 17.85
C THR A 377 18.21 13.66 18.63
N VAL A 378 18.23 14.63 19.55
CA VAL A 378 19.42 15.00 20.33
C VAL A 378 19.95 13.82 21.16
N PRO A 379 19.17 13.21 22.07
CA PRO A 379 19.66 12.09 22.86
C PRO A 379 20.03 10.87 22.01
N ILE A 380 19.37 10.65 20.87
CA ILE A 380 19.75 9.58 19.95
C ILE A 380 21.16 9.82 19.41
N LYS A 381 21.43 11.04 18.92
CA LYS A 381 22.77 11.39 18.43
C LYS A 381 23.84 11.22 19.51
N GLU A 382 23.57 11.65 20.74
CA GLU A 382 24.50 11.51 21.87
C GLU A 382 24.78 10.04 22.20
N LEU A 383 23.74 9.20 22.32
CA LEU A 383 23.87 7.76 22.56
C LEU A 383 24.71 7.07 21.49
N LEU A 384 24.48 7.39 20.22
CA LEU A 384 25.22 6.83 19.10
C LEU A 384 26.67 7.31 19.06
N SER A 385 26.93 8.59 19.39
CA SER A 385 28.28 9.17 19.42
C SER A 385 29.16 8.54 20.50
N HIS A 386 28.58 8.20 21.65
CA HIS A 386 29.28 7.55 22.75
C HIS A 386 29.45 6.04 22.56
N SER A 387 28.78 5.44 21.57
CA SER A 387 28.95 4.02 21.24
C SER A 387 30.38 3.72 20.79
N GLN A 388 30.90 2.56 21.16
CA GLN A 388 32.22 2.09 20.68
C GLN A 388 32.19 1.54 19.24
N ILE A 389 31.01 1.51 18.61
CA ILE A 389 30.78 0.88 17.32
C ILE A 389 30.96 1.90 16.20
N PRO A 390 31.93 1.72 15.26
CA PRO A 390 32.21 2.70 14.22
C PRO A 390 31.00 2.99 13.30
N ALA A 391 30.15 1.99 13.04
CA ALA A 391 28.95 2.15 12.22
C ALA A 391 27.92 3.09 12.86
N LEU A 392 27.72 2.98 14.18
CA LEU A 392 26.81 3.86 14.93
C LEU A 392 27.34 5.29 15.03
N LYS A 393 28.65 5.47 15.24
CA LYS A 393 29.27 6.80 15.19
C LYS A 393 29.07 7.48 13.85
N LYS A 394 29.28 6.74 12.74
CA LYS A 394 29.01 7.26 11.40
C LYS A 394 27.56 7.74 11.20
N LEU A 395 26.60 7.06 11.77
CA LEU A 395 25.20 7.48 11.74
C LEU A 395 24.99 8.74 12.59
N ALA A 396 25.61 8.82 13.77
CA ALA A 396 25.58 10.01 14.62
C ALA A 396 26.14 11.26 13.92
N ASP A 397 27.25 11.12 13.18
CA ASP A 397 27.90 12.22 12.46
C ASP A 397 27.00 12.82 11.36
N GLN A 398 26.08 12.02 10.83
CA GLN A 398 25.13 12.45 9.79
C GLN A 398 23.88 13.15 10.35
N LEU A 399 23.64 13.06 11.67
CA LEU A 399 22.52 13.74 12.32
C LEU A 399 22.90 15.20 12.63
N SER A 400 21.99 16.12 12.33
CA SER A 400 22.08 17.52 12.72
C SER A 400 21.18 17.82 13.91
N PHE A 401 21.64 18.63 14.85
CA PHE A 401 20.85 19.03 16.01
C PHE A 401 19.72 20.00 15.66
N CYS A 402 19.91 20.83 14.62
CA CYS A 402 18.95 21.87 14.20
C CYS A 402 18.50 22.77 15.38
N ASP A 403 19.43 23.14 16.27
CA ASP A 403 19.15 23.79 17.56
C ASP A 403 18.42 25.13 17.36
N ILE A 404 18.89 25.94 16.41
CA ILE A 404 18.35 27.29 16.18
C ILE A 404 16.87 27.22 15.84
N ILE A 405 16.52 26.46 14.82
CA ILE A 405 15.12 26.36 14.38
C ILE A 405 14.23 25.65 15.40
N ARG A 406 14.77 24.64 16.10
CA ARG A 406 14.05 23.92 17.15
C ARG A 406 13.64 24.88 18.28
N GLU A 407 14.57 25.71 18.76
CA GLU A 407 14.31 26.69 19.82
C GLU A 407 13.41 27.82 19.31
N GLU A 408 13.60 28.29 18.08
CA GLU A 408 12.76 29.31 17.49
C GLU A 408 11.28 28.88 17.43
N ILE A 409 11.00 27.64 16.99
CA ILE A 409 9.64 27.08 16.96
C ILE A 409 9.05 27.03 18.38
N LYS A 410 9.83 26.54 19.35
CA LYS A 410 9.40 26.39 20.74
C LYS A 410 9.11 27.73 21.42
N GLN A 411 9.90 28.74 21.11
CA GLN A 411 9.71 30.09 21.65
C GLN A 411 8.53 30.79 21.03
N LYS A 412 8.34 30.69 19.71
CA LYS A 412 7.31 31.45 18.99
C LYS A 412 5.91 30.85 19.10
N ILE A 413 5.76 29.51 19.08
CA ILE A 413 4.43 28.85 19.03
C ILE A 413 3.97 28.45 20.43
N LYS A 414 2.71 28.73 20.73
CA LYS A 414 2.08 28.29 21.96
C LYS A 414 1.95 26.75 22.03
N PRO A 415 2.19 26.12 23.21
CA PRO A 415 2.04 24.66 23.35
C PRO A 415 0.64 24.12 23.03
N ASP A 416 -0.39 24.93 23.23
CA ASP A 416 -1.81 24.64 23.00
C ASP A 416 -2.36 25.26 21.71
N ALA A 417 -1.47 25.64 20.78
CA ALA A 417 -1.86 26.25 19.51
C ALA A 417 -2.90 25.40 18.76
N PRO A 418 -3.90 26.04 18.11
CA PRO A 418 -4.93 25.30 17.35
C PRO A 418 -4.35 24.67 16.08
N MET A 419 -5.07 23.69 15.49
CA MET A 419 -4.70 23.16 14.18
C MET A 419 -4.89 24.17 13.06
N LEU A 420 -5.96 24.94 13.11
CA LEU A 420 -6.33 25.89 12.06
C LEU A 420 -5.79 27.29 12.41
N THR A 421 -5.03 27.87 11.52
CA THR A 421 -4.46 29.21 11.70
C THR A 421 -5.54 30.31 11.81
N ASN A 422 -6.71 30.10 11.21
CA ASN A 422 -7.83 31.04 11.26
C ASN A 422 -8.52 31.14 12.64
N LEU A 423 -8.18 30.28 13.59
CA LEU A 423 -8.68 30.36 14.97
C LEU A 423 -7.87 31.34 15.83
N GLY A 424 -6.72 31.79 15.35
CA GLY A 424 -5.81 32.65 16.13
C GLY A 424 -5.19 31.94 17.33
N ASN A 425 -4.59 32.70 18.24
CA ASN A 425 -3.97 32.22 19.47
C ASN A 425 -2.80 31.26 19.24
N ILE A 426 -1.96 31.56 18.23
CA ILE A 426 -0.86 30.72 17.76
C ILE A 426 0.46 31.10 18.45
N ILE A 427 0.76 32.37 18.56
CA ILE A 427 2.05 32.94 18.96
C ILE A 427 2.12 33.13 20.48
N ASN A 428 3.27 32.79 21.09
CA ASN A 428 3.53 33.04 22.50
C ASN A 428 3.51 34.53 22.86
N PRO A 429 3.13 34.88 24.09
CA PRO A 429 3.34 36.24 24.59
C PRO A 429 4.82 36.63 24.63
N GLY A 430 5.13 37.90 24.49
CA GLY A 430 6.50 38.42 24.55
C GLY A 430 7.29 38.33 23.23
N ILE A 431 6.68 37.82 22.16
CA ILE A 431 7.33 37.69 20.84
C ILE A 431 7.18 38.99 20.00
N HIS A 432 6.04 39.67 20.11
CA HIS A 432 5.75 40.84 19.32
C HIS A 432 4.96 41.88 20.16
N ALA A 433 5.55 43.05 20.42
CA ALA A 433 4.97 44.04 21.32
C ALA A 433 3.57 44.51 20.89
N GLU A 434 3.39 44.89 19.59
CA GLU A 434 2.08 45.27 19.04
C GLU A 434 1.01 44.17 19.23
N LEU A 435 1.38 42.88 19.08
CA LEU A 435 0.48 41.77 19.28
C LEU A 435 0.01 41.66 20.74
N ASP A 436 0.92 41.85 21.68
CA ASP A 436 0.62 41.78 23.09
C ASP A 436 -0.26 42.94 23.55
N ASP A 437 0.02 44.17 23.04
CA ASP A 437 -0.83 45.33 23.24
C ASP A 437 -2.25 45.15 22.72
N LEU A 438 -2.39 44.60 21.50
CA LEU A 438 -3.70 44.32 20.89
C LEU A 438 -4.45 43.24 21.67
N ARG A 439 -3.77 42.23 22.16
CA ARG A 439 -4.38 41.18 23.02
C ARG A 439 -4.87 41.78 24.35
N ALA A 440 -4.08 42.71 24.95
CA ALA A 440 -4.49 43.42 26.15
C ALA A 440 -5.76 44.26 25.91
N ILE A 441 -5.83 44.96 24.76
CA ILE A 441 -7.02 45.72 24.34
C ILE A 441 -8.22 44.78 24.13
N ALA A 442 -8.04 43.67 23.43
CA ALA A 442 -9.14 42.69 23.17
C ALA A 442 -9.65 42.08 24.48
N PHE A 443 -8.76 41.75 25.41
CA PHE A 443 -9.10 41.19 26.73
C PHE A 443 -9.82 42.23 27.59
N SER A 444 -9.25 43.44 27.72
CA SER A 444 -9.86 44.53 28.47
C SER A 444 -11.20 44.98 27.87
N GLY A 445 -11.36 44.85 26.54
CA GLY A 445 -12.66 45.12 25.87
C GLY A 445 -13.73 44.08 26.25
N LYS A 446 -13.39 42.82 26.42
CA LYS A 446 -14.31 41.76 26.88
C LYS A 446 -14.71 41.97 28.37
N ASP A 447 -13.75 42.33 29.20
CA ASP A 447 -14.03 42.67 30.59
C ASP A 447 -14.93 43.94 30.71
N TYR A 448 -14.69 44.90 29.85
CA TYR A 448 -15.51 46.11 29.77
C TYR A 448 -16.97 45.76 29.34
N LEU A 449 -17.15 44.83 28.36
CA LEU A 449 -18.47 44.38 27.97
C LEU A 449 -19.22 43.72 29.15
N LEU A 450 -18.53 42.97 30.00
CA LEU A 450 -19.12 42.38 31.21
C LEU A 450 -19.48 43.47 32.23
N GLN A 451 -18.60 44.46 32.42
CA GLN A 451 -18.90 45.62 33.30
C GLN A 451 -20.07 46.45 32.74
N LEU A 452 -20.11 46.69 31.44
CA LEU A 452 -21.22 47.35 30.77
C LEU A 452 -22.53 46.59 30.95
N GLN A 453 -22.53 45.27 30.80
CA GLN A 453 -23.71 44.44 31.07
C GLN A 453 -24.18 44.59 32.51
N GLN A 454 -23.29 44.52 33.49
CA GLN A 454 -23.63 44.69 34.91
C GLN A 454 -24.15 46.09 35.22
N ARG A 455 -23.52 47.13 34.63
CA ARG A 455 -23.98 48.54 34.78
C ARG A 455 -25.38 48.72 34.20
N GLU A 456 -25.61 48.20 33.01
CA GLU A 456 -26.92 48.30 32.36
C GLU A 456 -28.00 47.48 33.07
N ILE A 457 -27.68 46.33 33.63
CA ILE A 457 -28.58 45.58 34.50
C ILE A 457 -28.97 46.43 35.72
N LYS A 458 -28.02 47.12 36.35
CA LYS A 458 -28.26 47.98 37.51
C LYS A 458 -29.11 49.23 37.15
N ASN A 459 -28.81 49.85 36.00
CA ASN A 459 -29.48 51.07 35.55
C ASN A 459 -30.95 50.78 35.12
N THR A 460 -31.19 49.71 34.43
CA THR A 460 -32.50 49.36 33.84
C THR A 460 -33.33 48.46 34.73
N GLY A 461 -32.71 47.77 35.71
CA GLY A 461 -33.40 46.77 36.51
C GLY A 461 -33.81 45.51 35.72
N ILE A 462 -33.21 45.25 34.57
CA ILE A 462 -33.43 44.09 33.71
C ILE A 462 -32.45 43.00 34.07
N SER A 463 -32.83 42.09 34.96
CA SER A 463 -31.95 41.02 35.44
C SER A 463 -31.59 39.97 34.37
N SER A 464 -32.41 39.85 33.33
CA SER A 464 -32.16 38.89 32.19
C SER A 464 -31.38 39.52 31.05
N LEU A 465 -30.86 40.72 31.18
CA LEU A 465 -30.07 41.39 30.14
C LEU A 465 -28.76 40.64 29.87
N LYS A 466 -28.52 40.34 28.59
CA LYS A 466 -27.29 39.70 28.13
C LYS A 466 -26.67 40.53 27.01
N ILE A 467 -25.35 40.67 27.04
CA ILE A 467 -24.59 41.09 25.87
C ILE A 467 -24.15 39.83 25.14
N ALA A 468 -24.42 39.73 23.83
CA ALA A 468 -24.02 38.61 22.99
C ALA A 468 -23.59 39.12 21.61
N TYR A 469 -22.88 38.28 20.87
CA TYR A 469 -22.38 38.60 19.55
C TYR A 469 -23.08 37.79 18.46
N ASN A 470 -23.36 38.42 17.33
CA ASN A 470 -23.87 37.80 16.12
C ASN A 470 -23.12 38.32 14.90
N LYS A 471 -22.70 37.42 14.01
CA LYS A 471 -21.91 37.76 12.80
C LYS A 471 -22.60 38.79 11.87
N VAL A 472 -23.94 38.91 11.92
CA VAL A 472 -24.71 39.82 11.06
C VAL A 472 -24.86 41.20 11.69
N PHE A 473 -25.06 41.27 13.02
CA PHE A 473 -25.40 42.50 13.74
C PHE A 473 -24.33 42.97 14.73
N GLY A 474 -23.28 42.19 14.92
CA GLY A 474 -22.24 42.48 15.90
C GLY A 474 -22.66 42.22 17.35
N TYR A 475 -22.08 42.97 18.28
CA TYR A 475 -22.51 42.87 19.68
C TYR A 475 -23.87 43.54 19.90
N TYR A 476 -24.70 42.93 20.71
CA TYR A 476 -26.06 43.42 21.02
C TYR A 476 -26.43 43.10 22.45
N LEU A 477 -27.35 43.91 22.95
CA LEU A 477 -28.04 43.72 24.22
C LEU A 477 -29.33 42.95 23.94
N GLU A 478 -29.48 41.78 24.54
CA GLU A 478 -30.66 40.93 24.40
C GLU A 478 -31.57 41.12 25.62
N VAL A 479 -32.82 41.54 25.38
CA VAL A 479 -33.85 41.75 26.40
C VAL A 479 -35.05 40.87 26.09
N THR A 480 -35.48 40.12 27.08
CA THR A 480 -36.70 39.30 26.96
C THR A 480 -37.95 40.16 26.90
N HIS A 481 -39.02 39.71 26.21
CA HIS A 481 -40.22 40.49 26.07
C HIS A 481 -40.89 40.88 27.42
N ALA A 482 -40.66 40.12 28.48
CA ALA A 482 -41.13 40.42 29.83
C ALA A 482 -40.59 41.74 30.41
N HIS A 483 -39.51 42.26 29.85
CA HIS A 483 -38.84 43.49 30.33
C HIS A 483 -38.76 44.59 29.26
N LYS A 484 -39.49 44.47 28.18
CA LYS A 484 -39.49 45.41 27.06
C LYS A 484 -39.80 46.86 27.48
N ASP A 485 -40.70 47.05 28.43
CA ASP A 485 -41.13 48.39 28.90
C ASP A 485 -40.03 49.09 29.74
N LYS A 486 -39.02 48.38 30.18
CA LYS A 486 -37.88 48.93 30.92
C LYS A 486 -36.68 49.33 30.05
N VAL A 487 -36.81 49.16 28.75
CA VAL A 487 -35.71 49.47 27.80
C VAL A 487 -35.61 50.98 27.64
N PRO A 488 -34.40 51.58 27.81
CA PRO A 488 -34.19 53.01 27.59
C PRO A 488 -34.49 53.40 26.14
N LYS A 489 -35.04 54.61 25.95
CA LYS A 489 -35.38 55.18 24.62
C LYS A 489 -34.16 55.39 23.70
N GLU A 490 -32.99 55.46 24.30
CA GLU A 490 -31.68 55.68 23.62
C GLU A 490 -31.17 54.40 22.98
N TRP A 491 -31.70 53.24 23.34
CA TRP A 491 -31.28 51.96 22.75
C TRP A 491 -31.94 51.76 21.39
N ILE A 492 -31.11 51.48 20.37
CA ILE A 492 -31.61 51.30 19.01
C ILE A 492 -31.93 49.83 18.82
N ARG A 493 -33.23 49.51 18.55
CA ARG A 493 -33.68 48.14 18.26
C ARG A 493 -33.21 47.69 16.89
N LYS A 494 -32.53 46.56 16.82
CA LYS A 494 -32.01 45.95 15.59
C LYS A 494 -32.79 44.73 15.12
N GLN A 495 -33.27 43.92 16.05
CA GLN A 495 -33.99 42.69 15.71
C GLN A 495 -35.03 42.32 16.75
N THR A 496 -36.16 41.82 16.32
CA THR A 496 -37.20 41.21 17.16
C THR A 496 -37.20 39.71 16.92
N LEU A 497 -37.07 38.96 18.00
CA LEU A 497 -37.17 37.50 18.04
C LEU A 497 -38.47 37.06 18.67
N VAL A 498 -38.77 35.74 18.64
CA VAL A 498 -39.98 35.18 19.24
C VAL A 498 -40.08 35.47 20.74
N ASN A 499 -38.97 35.47 21.49
CA ASN A 499 -38.94 35.58 22.95
C ASN A 499 -38.12 36.76 23.47
N ALA A 500 -37.50 37.57 22.62
CA ALA A 500 -36.56 38.63 22.99
C ALA A 500 -36.47 39.70 21.91
N GLU A 501 -35.97 40.88 22.27
CA GLU A 501 -35.57 41.92 21.33
C GLU A 501 -34.06 42.22 21.51
N ARG A 502 -33.41 42.57 20.42
CA ARG A 502 -32.00 42.89 20.38
C ARG A 502 -31.78 44.37 20.11
N TYR A 503 -30.95 44.98 20.94
CA TYR A 503 -30.69 46.42 20.95
C TYR A 503 -29.17 46.69 20.82
N ILE A 504 -28.83 47.83 20.31
CA ILE A 504 -27.47 48.39 20.32
C ILE A 504 -27.46 49.77 20.98
N THR A 505 -26.32 50.14 21.57
CA THR A 505 -26.02 51.47 22.04
C THR A 505 -24.82 52.00 21.29
N GLU A 506 -24.64 53.29 21.23
CA GLU A 506 -23.51 53.98 20.60
C GLU A 506 -22.18 53.57 21.28
N GLU A 507 -22.21 53.46 22.60
CA GLU A 507 -21.09 53.02 23.41
C GLU A 507 -20.69 51.55 23.04
N LEU A 508 -21.67 50.65 22.97
CA LEU A 508 -21.43 49.27 22.58
C LEU A 508 -20.83 49.17 21.19
N LYS A 509 -21.32 49.98 20.25
CA LYS A 509 -20.80 50.03 18.87
C LYS A 509 -19.36 50.52 18.80
N THR A 510 -19.02 51.57 19.55
CA THR A 510 -17.64 52.09 19.60
C THR A 510 -16.65 51.09 20.16
N TYR A 511 -17.06 50.33 21.21
CA TYR A 511 -16.23 49.28 21.76
C TYR A 511 -16.15 48.07 20.84
N GLU A 512 -17.25 47.71 20.17
CA GLU A 512 -17.25 46.64 19.14
C GLU A 512 -16.24 46.93 18.04
N GLU A 513 -16.24 48.15 17.48
CA GLU A 513 -15.28 48.53 16.43
C GLU A 513 -13.83 48.39 16.92
N LYS A 514 -13.52 48.76 18.17
CA LYS A 514 -12.18 48.61 18.75
C LYS A 514 -11.80 47.15 18.94
N ILE A 515 -12.72 46.28 19.42
CA ILE A 515 -12.46 44.84 19.64
C ILE A 515 -12.29 44.14 18.30
N LEU A 516 -13.18 44.38 17.35
CA LEU A 516 -13.13 43.72 16.03
C LEU A 516 -11.87 44.10 15.26
N HIS A 517 -11.50 45.39 15.29
CA HIS A 517 -10.25 45.86 14.68
C HIS A 517 -9.02 45.25 15.36
N ALA A 518 -9.01 45.13 16.68
CA ALA A 518 -7.94 44.45 17.40
C ALA A 518 -7.88 42.97 17.07
N GLU A 519 -9.00 42.26 17.03
CA GLU A 519 -9.06 40.81 16.70
C GLU A 519 -8.59 40.54 15.24
N GLU A 520 -9.00 41.37 14.26
CA GLU A 520 -8.55 41.27 12.87
C GLU A 520 -7.04 41.56 12.72
N ARG A 521 -6.54 42.55 13.44
CA ARG A 521 -5.12 42.89 13.44
C ARG A 521 -4.27 41.81 14.13
N ILE A 522 -4.74 41.26 15.27
CA ILE A 522 -4.13 40.09 15.95
C ILE A 522 -4.00 38.96 14.98
N PHE A 523 -5.08 38.59 14.29
CA PHE A 523 -5.07 37.49 13.32
C PHE A 523 -4.04 37.73 12.21
N THR A 524 -3.99 38.94 11.65
CA THR A 524 -3.06 39.30 10.59
C THR A 524 -1.60 39.19 11.04
N ILE A 525 -1.27 39.71 12.24
CA ILE A 525 0.09 39.64 12.79
C ILE A 525 0.48 38.17 13.11
N GLU A 526 -0.41 37.40 13.75
CA GLU A 526 -0.14 36.00 14.08
C GLU A 526 0.12 35.17 12.82
N GLN A 527 -0.67 35.42 11.76
CA GLN A 527 -0.49 34.70 10.49
C GLN A 527 0.83 35.12 9.80
N GLN A 528 1.18 36.40 9.86
CA GLN A 528 2.46 36.86 9.32
C GLN A 528 3.63 36.22 10.06
N LEU A 529 3.66 36.30 11.40
CA LEU A 529 4.72 35.70 12.23
C LEU A 529 4.83 34.17 12.04
N PHE A 530 3.71 33.48 11.89
CA PHE A 530 3.71 32.05 11.59
C PHE A 530 4.29 31.77 10.20
N ASN A 531 3.93 32.54 9.17
CA ASN A 531 4.47 32.40 7.82
C ASN A 531 5.97 32.68 7.77
N GLU A 532 6.45 33.68 8.50
CA GLU A 532 7.89 33.99 8.64
C GLU A 532 8.63 32.81 9.27
N LEU A 533 8.06 32.17 10.32
CA LEU A 533 8.63 30.98 10.93
C LEU A 533 8.64 29.78 9.96
N VAL A 534 7.59 29.60 9.17
CA VAL A 534 7.57 28.56 8.13
C VAL A 534 8.67 28.81 7.11
N LEU A 535 8.87 30.06 6.66
CA LEU A 535 9.94 30.42 5.73
C LEU A 535 11.33 30.18 6.32
N SER A 536 11.60 30.57 7.57
CA SER A 536 12.90 30.30 8.21
C SER A 536 13.15 28.79 8.35
N THR A 537 12.10 28.00 8.59
CA THR A 537 12.21 26.53 8.66
C THR A 537 12.56 25.91 7.31
N THR A 538 12.20 26.52 6.16
CA THR A 538 12.54 25.97 4.83
C THR A 538 14.04 25.90 4.56
N GLU A 539 14.85 26.70 5.23
CA GLU A 539 16.31 26.68 5.12
C GLU A 539 16.90 25.36 5.67
N TYR A 540 16.21 24.74 6.62
CA TYR A 540 16.62 23.50 7.28
C TYR A 540 16.08 22.22 6.59
N VAL A 541 15.32 22.32 5.50
CA VAL A 541 14.70 21.18 4.81
C VAL A 541 15.72 20.06 4.54
N GLY A 542 16.89 20.38 3.99
CA GLY A 542 17.90 19.38 3.66
C GLY A 542 18.46 18.66 4.88
N GLN A 543 18.73 19.38 5.97
CA GLN A 543 19.25 18.81 7.22
C GLN A 543 18.22 17.91 7.89
N ILE A 544 16.97 18.34 7.93
CA ILE A 544 15.87 17.57 8.53
C ILE A 544 15.54 16.33 7.71
N GLN A 545 15.58 16.41 6.37
CA GLN A 545 15.45 15.24 5.50
C GLN A 545 16.59 14.24 5.73
N GLN A 546 17.83 14.71 5.92
CA GLN A 546 18.96 13.86 6.25
C GLN A 546 18.75 13.18 7.62
N ASN A 547 18.30 13.93 8.64
CA ASN A 547 17.95 13.35 9.93
C ASN A 547 16.90 12.25 9.78
N ALA A 548 15.83 12.50 9.03
CA ALA A 548 14.76 11.54 8.79
C ALA A 548 15.28 10.23 8.16
N ARG A 549 16.15 10.33 7.14
CA ARG A 549 16.79 9.16 6.51
C ARG A 549 17.64 8.37 7.49
N VAL A 550 18.48 9.04 8.26
CA VAL A 550 19.37 8.38 9.24
C VAL A 550 18.56 7.71 10.35
N LEU A 551 17.53 8.41 10.87
CA LEU A 551 16.63 7.86 11.87
C LEU A 551 15.85 6.66 11.33
N GLY A 552 15.43 6.68 10.08
CA GLY A 552 14.83 5.53 9.40
C GLY A 552 15.75 4.32 9.35
N VAL A 553 17.06 4.53 9.05
CA VAL A 553 18.07 3.46 9.06
C VAL A 553 18.25 2.90 10.46
N ILE A 554 18.37 3.76 11.49
CA ILE A 554 18.51 3.34 12.88
C ILE A 554 17.29 2.52 13.32
N ASP A 555 16.08 2.96 12.96
CA ASP A 555 14.83 2.27 13.30
C ASP A 555 14.73 0.89 12.62
N CYS A 556 15.17 0.76 11.35
CA CYS A 556 15.24 -0.54 10.68
C CYS A 556 16.21 -1.50 11.37
N LEU A 557 17.41 -1.03 11.74
CA LEU A 557 18.40 -1.86 12.43
C LEU A 557 17.94 -2.23 13.85
N ALA A 558 17.30 -1.32 14.56
CA ALA A 558 16.67 -1.59 15.84
C ALA A 558 15.50 -2.60 15.69
N SER A 559 14.71 -2.50 14.62
CA SER A 559 13.66 -3.46 14.29
C SER A 559 14.21 -4.88 14.10
N PHE A 560 15.30 -5.03 13.35
CA PHE A 560 15.98 -6.33 13.18
C PHE A 560 16.52 -6.86 14.53
N ALA A 561 17.12 -6.01 15.35
CA ALA A 561 17.58 -6.40 16.68
C ALA A 561 16.41 -6.84 17.58
N CYS A 562 15.31 -6.11 17.60
CA CYS A 562 14.11 -6.48 18.34
C CYS A 562 13.51 -7.80 17.88
N ALA A 563 13.43 -8.02 16.56
CA ALA A 563 12.95 -9.27 15.97
C ALA A 563 13.89 -10.44 16.35
N ALA A 564 15.21 -10.24 16.26
CA ALA A 564 16.19 -11.27 16.58
C ALA A 564 16.11 -11.70 18.06
N VAL A 565 16.00 -10.76 18.99
CA VAL A 565 15.82 -11.05 20.43
C VAL A 565 14.50 -11.77 20.68
N SER A 566 13.39 -11.27 20.09
CA SER A 566 12.05 -11.81 20.34
C SER A 566 11.86 -13.20 19.76
N TYR A 567 12.55 -13.54 18.67
CA TYR A 567 12.33 -14.76 17.90
C TYR A 567 13.53 -15.72 17.94
N HIS A 568 14.57 -15.39 18.71
CA HIS A 568 15.79 -16.18 18.82
C HIS A 568 16.45 -16.43 17.45
N TYR A 569 16.61 -15.36 16.67
CA TYR A 569 17.36 -15.41 15.42
C TYR A 569 18.85 -15.23 15.67
N ILE A 570 19.66 -15.81 14.81
CA ILE A 570 21.13 -15.76 14.91
C ILE A 570 21.72 -14.91 13.79
N LYS A 571 22.94 -14.41 14.02
CA LYS A 571 23.72 -13.70 13.03
C LYS A 571 24.17 -14.67 11.94
N PRO A 572 23.80 -14.50 10.66
CA PRO A 572 24.33 -15.29 9.58
C PRO A 572 25.74 -14.85 9.21
N GLU A 573 26.60 -15.79 8.81
CA GLU A 573 27.86 -15.50 8.13
C GLU A 573 27.61 -15.30 6.65
N VAL A 574 27.80 -14.08 6.14
CA VAL A 574 27.62 -13.74 4.72
C VAL A 574 28.98 -13.50 4.06
N ASN A 575 29.26 -14.22 2.97
CA ASN A 575 30.54 -14.19 2.30
C ASN A 575 30.40 -14.25 0.75
N ASN A 576 31.51 -14.22 0.03
CA ASN A 576 31.55 -14.28 -1.44
C ASN A 576 31.66 -15.70 -2.01
N THR A 577 31.53 -16.75 -1.19
CA THR A 577 31.53 -18.15 -1.68
C THR A 577 30.24 -18.46 -2.46
N HIS A 578 30.20 -19.67 -3.03
CA HIS A 578 28.98 -20.20 -3.65
C HIS A 578 28.20 -21.14 -2.71
N GLU A 579 28.66 -21.29 -1.47
CA GLU A 579 28.09 -22.22 -0.50
C GLU A 579 26.88 -21.61 0.20
N LEU A 580 25.85 -22.42 0.39
CA LEU A 580 24.68 -22.12 1.24
C LEU A 580 24.53 -23.27 2.23
N ASN A 581 24.86 -23.01 3.48
CA ASN A 581 24.82 -24.00 4.56
C ASN A 581 23.97 -23.46 5.73
N ILE A 582 22.84 -24.04 5.94
CA ILE A 582 21.88 -23.67 6.98
C ILE A 582 21.64 -24.86 7.89
N THR A 583 21.99 -24.74 9.17
CA THR A 583 21.76 -25.77 10.17
C THR A 583 20.52 -25.44 10.99
N LYS A 584 19.60 -26.39 11.12
CA LYS A 584 18.32 -26.26 11.83
C LYS A 584 17.54 -24.98 11.48
N GLY A 585 17.45 -24.73 10.19
CA GLY A 585 16.65 -23.60 9.68
C GLY A 585 15.16 -23.76 9.98
N ARG A 586 14.51 -22.65 10.31
CA ARG A 586 13.06 -22.57 10.59
C ARG A 586 12.40 -21.56 9.65
N HIS A 587 11.14 -21.76 9.34
CA HIS A 587 10.40 -20.82 8.48
C HIS A 587 9.97 -19.57 9.26
N PRO A 588 10.44 -18.36 8.92
CA PRO A 588 10.25 -17.17 9.74
C PRO A 588 8.77 -16.80 9.95
N VAL A 589 7.92 -17.11 8.99
CA VAL A 589 6.48 -16.78 9.06
C VAL A 589 5.69 -17.93 9.70
N ILE A 590 5.82 -19.16 9.20
CA ILE A 590 5.01 -20.31 9.69
C ILE A 590 5.28 -20.56 11.16
N GLU A 591 6.55 -20.46 11.61
CA GLU A 591 6.90 -20.62 13.02
C GLU A 591 6.10 -19.69 13.94
N ARG A 592 5.73 -18.50 13.47
CA ARG A 592 4.98 -17.51 14.26
C ARG A 592 3.46 -17.69 14.20
N GLN A 593 2.97 -18.50 13.26
CA GLN A 593 1.55 -18.78 13.09
C GLN A 593 1.11 -20.11 13.73
N LEU A 594 2.06 -20.91 14.23
CA LEU A 594 1.74 -22.16 14.89
C LEU A 594 0.94 -21.93 16.17
N PRO A 595 -0.04 -22.79 16.47
CA PRO A 595 -0.77 -22.76 17.73
C PRO A 595 0.17 -22.82 18.95
N PRO A 596 -0.22 -22.27 20.10
CA PRO A 596 0.54 -22.40 21.34
C PRO A 596 0.79 -23.86 21.69
N GLY A 597 2.07 -24.22 21.91
CA GLY A 597 2.49 -25.59 22.23
C GLY A 597 2.97 -26.41 21.05
N GLU A 598 2.77 -25.95 19.81
CA GLU A 598 3.38 -26.54 18.62
C GLU A 598 4.69 -25.85 18.29
N SER A 599 5.70 -26.61 17.90
CA SER A 599 6.99 -26.09 17.44
C SER A 599 7.23 -26.44 15.98
N TYR A 600 7.86 -25.51 15.26
CA TYR A 600 8.31 -25.75 13.89
C TYR A 600 9.44 -26.79 13.88
N ILE A 601 9.38 -27.75 12.97
CA ILE A 601 10.44 -28.78 12.82
C ILE A 601 11.58 -28.16 12.00
N PRO A 602 12.75 -27.94 12.58
CA PRO A 602 13.89 -27.36 11.88
C PRO A 602 14.49 -28.32 10.87
N ASN A 603 15.09 -27.79 9.80
CA ASN A 603 15.72 -28.57 8.75
C ASN A 603 17.09 -28.01 8.35
N ASP A 604 18.00 -28.91 7.99
CA ASP A 604 19.33 -28.58 7.47
C ASP A 604 19.24 -28.46 5.94
N ILE A 605 19.91 -27.46 5.38
CA ILE A 605 20.01 -27.24 3.95
C ILE A 605 21.46 -26.96 3.60
N PHE A 606 21.99 -27.75 2.69
CA PHE A 606 23.28 -27.53 2.09
C PHE A 606 23.15 -27.44 0.55
N LEU A 607 23.75 -26.44 -0.06
CA LEU A 607 23.87 -26.29 -1.52
C LEU A 607 25.21 -25.66 -1.84
N ASP A 608 25.87 -26.17 -2.86
CA ASP A 608 27.08 -25.59 -3.44
C ASP A 608 27.04 -25.71 -4.98
N THR A 609 28.12 -25.36 -5.67
CA THR A 609 28.21 -25.47 -7.13
C THR A 609 29.01 -26.69 -7.60
N ASP A 610 29.62 -27.45 -6.69
CA ASP A 610 30.60 -28.51 -7.01
C ASP A 610 30.12 -29.92 -6.66
N GLU A 611 29.46 -30.13 -5.52
CA GLU A 611 29.00 -31.44 -5.03
C GLU A 611 27.49 -31.57 -4.93
N GLN A 612 26.79 -30.51 -4.51
CA GLN A 612 25.35 -30.53 -4.27
C GLN A 612 24.66 -29.28 -4.84
N GLN A 613 24.69 -29.15 -6.17
CA GLN A 613 24.09 -28.02 -6.88
C GLN A 613 22.57 -28.08 -6.86
N ILE A 614 22.03 -29.28 -7.10
CA ILE A 614 20.58 -29.50 -7.21
C ILE A 614 20.15 -30.54 -6.18
N VAL A 615 19.18 -30.18 -5.36
CA VAL A 615 18.53 -31.09 -4.40
C VAL A 615 17.12 -31.38 -4.89
N ILE A 616 16.87 -32.62 -5.28
CA ILE A 616 15.54 -33.13 -5.60
C ILE A 616 14.89 -33.56 -4.32
N ILE A 617 13.73 -32.97 -4.01
CA ILE A 617 12.99 -33.23 -2.77
C ILE A 617 11.68 -33.95 -3.11
N THR A 618 11.61 -35.21 -2.75
CA THR A 618 10.42 -36.03 -2.91
C THR A 618 9.65 -36.16 -1.60
N GLY A 619 8.41 -36.61 -1.68
CA GLY A 619 7.55 -36.84 -0.52
C GLY A 619 6.10 -36.44 -0.77
N PRO A 620 5.17 -36.81 0.14
CA PRO A 620 3.75 -36.52 -0.03
C PRO A 620 3.41 -35.05 -0.01
N ASN A 621 2.27 -34.69 -0.62
CA ASN A 621 1.70 -33.37 -0.45
C ASN A 621 1.36 -33.15 1.03
N MET A 622 1.42 -31.94 1.54
CA MET A 622 1.30 -31.57 2.96
C MET A 622 2.51 -31.94 3.86
N ALA A 623 3.53 -32.62 3.36
CA ALA A 623 4.74 -32.92 4.14
C ALA A 623 5.61 -31.67 4.42
N GLY A 624 5.36 -30.54 3.76
CA GLY A 624 6.09 -29.29 3.99
C GLY A 624 7.18 -29.00 2.96
N LYS A 625 7.20 -29.66 1.78
CA LYS A 625 8.18 -29.38 0.70
C LYS A 625 8.21 -27.91 0.31
N SER A 626 7.07 -27.35 -0.05
CA SER A 626 6.94 -25.92 -0.45
C SER A 626 7.34 -24.94 0.66
N ALA A 627 7.04 -25.29 1.93
CA ALA A 627 7.45 -24.48 3.08
C ALA A 627 8.98 -24.48 3.23
N LEU A 628 9.65 -25.60 3.01
CA LEU A 628 11.10 -25.73 3.05
C LEU A 628 11.79 -24.89 1.96
N LEU A 629 11.25 -24.91 0.73
CA LEU A 629 11.75 -24.08 -0.36
C LEU A 629 11.65 -22.61 0.00
N ARG A 630 10.46 -22.16 0.39
CA ARG A 630 10.23 -20.75 0.79
C ARG A 630 11.10 -20.36 1.98
N GLN A 631 11.23 -21.21 3.00
CA GLN A 631 12.13 -21.00 4.15
C GLN A 631 13.54 -20.65 3.70
N THR A 632 14.10 -21.44 2.78
CA THR A 632 15.48 -21.22 2.29
C THR A 632 15.63 -19.87 1.62
N ALA A 633 14.73 -19.52 0.69
CA ALA A 633 14.78 -18.22 0.03
C ALA A 633 14.59 -17.04 1.00
N LEU A 634 13.64 -17.16 1.94
CA LEU A 634 13.40 -16.11 2.93
C LEU A 634 14.60 -15.89 3.84
N MET A 635 15.31 -16.96 4.24
CA MET A 635 16.50 -16.83 5.07
C MET A 635 17.67 -16.18 4.30
N VAL A 636 17.88 -16.54 3.03
CA VAL A 636 18.87 -15.88 2.17
C VAL A 636 18.54 -14.39 2.01
N LEU A 637 17.27 -14.08 1.75
CA LEU A 637 16.80 -12.71 1.63
C LEU A 637 17.01 -11.91 2.94
N MET A 638 16.63 -12.49 4.09
CA MET A 638 16.83 -11.88 5.41
C MET A 638 18.31 -11.59 5.67
N ALA A 639 19.20 -12.52 5.36
CA ALA A 639 20.64 -12.32 5.49
C ALA A 639 21.13 -11.14 4.61
N GLN A 640 20.70 -11.09 3.34
CA GLN A 640 21.13 -10.06 2.40
C GLN A 640 20.49 -8.68 2.59
N ILE A 641 19.44 -8.56 3.38
CA ILE A 641 18.97 -7.25 3.87
C ILE A 641 19.68 -6.80 5.15
N GLY A 642 20.51 -7.67 5.76
CA GLY A 642 21.23 -7.41 7.00
C GLY A 642 20.46 -7.75 8.26
N SER A 643 19.45 -8.63 8.18
CA SER A 643 18.71 -9.19 9.31
C SER A 643 19.34 -10.49 9.78
N PHE A 644 19.16 -10.79 11.06
CA PHE A 644 19.43 -12.12 11.61
C PHE A 644 18.39 -13.13 11.10
N VAL A 645 18.73 -14.43 11.16
CA VAL A 645 17.96 -15.51 10.54
C VAL A 645 17.52 -16.58 11.54
N PRO A 646 16.38 -17.25 11.33
CA PRO A 646 15.86 -18.31 12.21
C PRO A 646 16.60 -19.64 11.97
N ALA A 647 17.78 -19.78 12.48
CA ALA A 647 18.61 -21.00 12.39
C ALA A 647 19.43 -21.23 13.66
N GLU A 648 20.13 -22.35 13.75
CA GLU A 648 21.20 -22.57 14.74
C GLU A 648 22.56 -22.09 14.25
N ALA A 649 22.83 -22.30 12.94
CA ALA A 649 23.96 -21.73 12.21
C ALA A 649 23.55 -21.47 10.75
N ALA A 650 24.10 -20.42 10.14
CA ALA A 650 23.88 -20.12 8.73
C ALA A 650 25.11 -19.47 8.11
N GLN A 651 25.67 -20.12 7.09
CA GLN A 651 26.71 -19.60 6.22
C GLN A 651 26.13 -19.42 4.83
N ILE A 652 26.10 -18.18 4.34
CA ILE A 652 25.37 -17.81 3.14
C ILE A 652 26.31 -17.09 2.18
N GLY A 653 26.70 -17.79 1.12
CA GLY A 653 27.37 -17.18 -0.03
C GLY A 653 26.39 -16.28 -0.77
N ILE A 654 26.85 -15.10 -1.18
CA ILE A 654 26.03 -14.10 -1.87
C ILE A 654 25.26 -14.72 -3.04
N VAL A 655 23.98 -14.44 -3.07
CA VAL A 655 23.04 -14.75 -4.15
C VAL A 655 22.72 -13.45 -4.91
N ASP A 656 22.80 -13.47 -6.22
CA ASP A 656 22.52 -12.32 -7.07
C ASP A 656 21.09 -12.33 -7.65
N LYS A 657 20.49 -13.53 -7.77
CA LYS A 657 19.12 -13.72 -8.26
C LYS A 657 18.41 -14.80 -7.45
N ILE A 658 17.18 -14.54 -7.04
CA ILE A 658 16.31 -15.55 -6.42
C ILE A 658 15.09 -15.73 -7.30
N PHE A 659 14.88 -16.96 -7.74
CA PHE A 659 13.74 -17.35 -8.55
C PHE A 659 12.89 -18.38 -7.83
N THR A 660 11.59 -18.18 -7.87
CA THR A 660 10.64 -19.12 -7.26
C THR A 660 9.53 -19.47 -8.23
N ARG A 661 9.32 -20.76 -8.41
CA ARG A 661 8.10 -21.29 -8.99
C ARG A 661 7.47 -22.21 -7.93
N VAL A 662 6.66 -21.63 -7.04
CA VAL A 662 6.05 -22.31 -5.88
C VAL A 662 4.57 -21.97 -5.82
N GLY A 663 3.71 -23.00 -5.84
CA GLY A 663 2.26 -22.86 -5.78
C GLY A 663 1.60 -22.70 -7.16
N ALA A 664 0.33 -23.07 -7.27
CA ALA A 664 -0.50 -22.83 -8.46
C ALA A 664 -1.14 -21.45 -8.33
N SER A 665 -0.81 -20.53 -9.21
CA SER A 665 -1.53 -19.26 -9.32
C SER A 665 -2.54 -19.37 -10.44
N ASP A 666 -3.81 -19.53 -10.09
CA ASP A 666 -4.91 -19.45 -11.06
C ASP A 666 -5.15 -17.98 -11.42
N ASN A 667 -4.71 -17.58 -12.60
CA ASN A 667 -5.02 -16.26 -13.13
C ASN A 667 -6.28 -16.32 -14.00
N LEU A 668 -7.42 -16.58 -13.36
CA LEU A 668 -8.73 -16.69 -14.03
C LEU A 668 -9.11 -15.44 -14.81
N SER A 669 -8.56 -14.27 -14.44
CA SER A 669 -8.92 -12.99 -15.05
C SER A 669 -8.38 -12.80 -16.47
N ARG A 670 -7.33 -13.54 -16.87
CA ARG A 670 -6.74 -13.47 -18.23
C ARG A 670 -7.07 -14.65 -19.13
N GLY A 671 -7.81 -15.66 -18.63
CA GLY A 671 -8.16 -16.85 -19.42
C GLY A 671 -6.97 -17.71 -19.85
N GLU A 672 -5.79 -17.53 -19.23
CA GLU A 672 -4.61 -18.32 -19.51
C GLU A 672 -4.70 -19.67 -18.78
N SER A 673 -4.29 -20.74 -19.43
CA SER A 673 -4.18 -22.05 -18.81
C SER A 673 -3.13 -22.00 -17.68
N THR A 674 -3.43 -22.60 -16.52
CA THR A 674 -2.49 -22.75 -15.39
C THR A 674 -1.14 -23.33 -15.82
N PHE A 675 -1.15 -24.25 -16.77
CA PHE A 675 0.06 -24.83 -17.35
C PHE A 675 0.85 -23.82 -18.19
N MET A 676 0.19 -22.95 -18.96
CA MET A 676 0.87 -21.91 -19.76
C MET A 676 1.53 -20.88 -18.84
N VAL A 677 0.87 -20.47 -17.76
CA VAL A 677 1.47 -19.59 -16.74
C VAL A 677 2.71 -20.23 -16.12
N GLU A 678 2.61 -21.52 -15.75
CA GLU A 678 3.73 -22.31 -15.22
C GLU A 678 4.91 -22.35 -16.17
N MET A 679 4.67 -22.61 -17.45
CA MET A 679 5.74 -22.68 -18.46
C MET A 679 6.36 -21.29 -18.73
N THR A 680 5.56 -20.24 -18.71
CA THR A 680 6.06 -18.85 -18.86
C THR A 680 6.96 -18.45 -17.69
N GLU A 681 6.56 -18.74 -16.45
CA GLU A 681 7.38 -18.51 -15.25
C GLU A 681 8.68 -19.32 -15.32
N THR A 682 8.60 -20.59 -15.68
CA THR A 682 9.76 -21.48 -15.82
C THR A 682 10.71 -21.01 -16.93
N ALA A 683 10.19 -20.60 -18.08
CA ALA A 683 10.99 -20.04 -19.16
C ALA A 683 11.69 -18.75 -18.75
N SER A 684 11.02 -17.88 -18.00
CA SER A 684 11.63 -16.67 -17.44
C SER A 684 12.82 -17.00 -16.53
N ILE A 685 12.68 -18.01 -15.68
CA ILE A 685 13.77 -18.49 -14.81
C ILE A 685 14.95 -18.99 -15.64
N LEU A 686 14.72 -19.94 -16.55
CA LEU A 686 15.77 -20.60 -17.30
C LEU A 686 16.56 -19.65 -18.21
N ASN A 687 15.91 -18.61 -18.75
CA ASN A 687 16.54 -17.60 -19.60
C ASN A 687 17.34 -16.54 -18.82
N ASN A 688 17.16 -16.42 -17.51
CA ASN A 688 17.78 -15.37 -16.69
C ASN A 688 18.76 -15.88 -15.64
N LEU A 689 19.23 -17.10 -15.74
CA LEU A 689 20.15 -17.72 -14.80
C LEU A 689 21.50 -17.00 -14.74
N SER A 690 22.12 -17.03 -13.55
CA SER A 690 23.50 -16.61 -13.27
C SER A 690 24.21 -17.66 -12.43
N GLU A 691 25.52 -17.53 -12.27
CA GLU A 691 26.31 -18.43 -11.40
C GLU A 691 25.89 -18.42 -9.94
N ARG A 692 25.34 -17.29 -9.48
CA ARG A 692 24.94 -17.07 -8.08
C ARG A 692 23.44 -17.16 -7.87
N SER A 693 22.70 -17.61 -8.87
CA SER A 693 21.23 -17.77 -8.74
C SER A 693 20.86 -18.84 -7.73
N LEU A 694 19.80 -18.57 -6.97
CA LEU A 694 19.04 -19.53 -6.16
C LEU A 694 17.70 -19.79 -6.82
N VAL A 695 17.45 -21.04 -7.20
CA VAL A 695 16.24 -21.45 -7.93
C VAL A 695 15.41 -22.41 -7.07
N LEU A 696 14.13 -22.10 -6.92
CA LEU A 696 13.18 -22.89 -6.15
C LEU A 696 12.04 -23.30 -7.06
N MET A 697 11.95 -24.60 -7.34
CA MET A 697 10.92 -25.17 -8.21
C MET A 697 10.06 -26.16 -7.44
N ASP A 698 8.75 -25.98 -7.51
CA ASP A 698 7.78 -26.84 -6.80
C ASP A 698 6.74 -27.39 -7.76
N GLU A 699 6.68 -28.72 -7.83
CA GLU A 699 5.70 -29.50 -8.59
C GLU A 699 5.57 -29.07 -10.07
N ILE A 700 6.70 -28.88 -10.76
CA ILE A 700 6.71 -28.54 -12.19
C ILE A 700 6.16 -29.69 -13.04
N GLY A 701 5.33 -29.37 -14.03
CA GLY A 701 4.71 -30.35 -14.96
C GLY A 701 3.38 -30.92 -14.49
N ARG A 702 2.79 -30.40 -13.39
CA ARG A 702 1.53 -30.93 -12.84
C ARG A 702 0.31 -30.60 -13.71
N GLY A 703 0.36 -29.54 -14.50
CA GLY A 703 -0.76 -29.03 -15.30
C GLY A 703 -0.98 -29.75 -16.64
N THR A 704 -0.24 -30.85 -16.95
CA THR A 704 -0.32 -31.59 -18.20
C THR A 704 -0.36 -33.10 -17.97
N SER A 705 -0.20 -33.93 -19.02
CA SER A 705 -0.14 -35.41 -18.89
C SER A 705 1.07 -35.81 -18.07
N THR A 706 0.98 -36.95 -17.36
CA THR A 706 2.06 -37.41 -16.47
C THR A 706 3.41 -37.53 -17.21
N TYR A 707 3.41 -38.13 -18.41
CA TYR A 707 4.65 -38.33 -19.18
C TYR A 707 5.23 -37.03 -19.69
N ASP A 708 4.39 -36.09 -20.16
CA ASP A 708 4.89 -34.75 -20.56
C ASP A 708 5.46 -34.00 -19.35
N GLY A 709 4.76 -34.06 -18.20
CA GLY A 709 5.20 -33.42 -16.96
C GLY A 709 6.55 -33.95 -16.49
N ILE A 710 6.73 -35.26 -16.44
CA ILE A 710 8.02 -35.89 -16.08
C ILE A 710 9.10 -35.48 -17.06
N SER A 711 8.83 -35.54 -18.37
CA SER A 711 9.81 -35.22 -19.41
C SER A 711 10.30 -33.78 -19.32
N ILE A 712 9.38 -32.84 -19.09
CA ILE A 712 9.70 -31.42 -18.90
C ILE A 712 10.53 -31.22 -17.63
N ALA A 713 10.09 -31.78 -16.49
CA ALA A 713 10.79 -31.67 -15.22
C ALA A 713 12.22 -32.24 -15.29
N TRP A 714 12.37 -33.40 -15.95
CA TRP A 714 13.66 -34.04 -16.21
C TRP A 714 14.59 -33.15 -17.02
N ALA A 715 14.12 -32.67 -18.19
CA ALA A 715 14.87 -31.78 -19.05
C ALA A 715 15.31 -30.48 -18.39
N ILE A 716 14.46 -29.94 -17.50
CA ILE A 716 14.78 -28.73 -16.71
C ILE A 716 15.95 -29.01 -15.74
N VAL A 717 15.93 -30.13 -15.01
CA VAL A 717 17.02 -30.51 -14.10
C VAL A 717 18.32 -30.71 -14.85
N GLU A 718 18.27 -31.42 -15.99
CA GLU A 718 19.43 -31.60 -16.87
C GLU A 718 19.98 -30.26 -17.39
N HIS A 719 19.09 -29.37 -17.81
CA HIS A 719 19.49 -28.02 -18.28
C HIS A 719 20.16 -27.21 -17.17
N LEU A 720 19.60 -27.18 -15.95
CA LEU A 720 20.17 -26.50 -14.80
C LEU A 720 21.54 -27.07 -14.42
N HIS A 721 21.68 -28.41 -14.45
CA HIS A 721 22.94 -29.07 -14.14
C HIS A 721 24.02 -28.82 -15.21
N ASN A 722 23.67 -28.94 -16.50
CA ASN A 722 24.58 -28.87 -17.62
C ASN A 722 24.81 -27.47 -18.17
N HIS A 723 24.16 -26.45 -17.59
CA HIS A 723 24.31 -25.08 -18.08
C HIS A 723 25.76 -24.62 -18.09
N PRO A 724 26.29 -24.12 -19.22
CA PRO A 724 27.72 -23.90 -19.40
C PRO A 724 28.32 -22.81 -18.52
N LYS A 725 27.50 -21.82 -18.13
CA LYS A 725 27.93 -20.65 -17.35
C LYS A 725 27.24 -20.51 -16.00
N ALA A 726 26.03 -21.01 -15.83
CA ALA A 726 25.24 -20.79 -14.64
C ALA A 726 25.01 -22.12 -13.90
N ARG A 727 25.82 -22.40 -12.88
CA ARG A 727 25.58 -23.52 -11.95
C ARG A 727 24.66 -23.08 -10.80
N ALA A 728 23.41 -22.73 -11.13
CA ALA A 728 22.45 -22.22 -10.16
C ALA A 728 22.15 -23.25 -9.07
N LYS A 729 22.26 -22.81 -7.81
CA LYS A 729 21.83 -23.59 -6.64
C LYS A 729 20.34 -23.83 -6.72
N THR A 730 19.90 -25.09 -6.70
CA THR A 730 18.50 -25.40 -6.97
C THR A 730 17.89 -26.34 -5.93
N LEU A 731 16.73 -25.99 -5.39
CA LEU A 731 15.84 -26.88 -4.67
C LEU A 731 14.65 -27.22 -5.57
N PHE A 732 14.49 -28.48 -5.89
CA PHE A 732 13.47 -28.99 -6.82
C PHE A 732 12.54 -29.95 -6.10
N ALA A 733 11.39 -29.49 -5.65
CA ALA A 733 10.38 -30.32 -5.02
C ALA A 733 9.46 -30.95 -6.09
N THR A 734 9.24 -32.24 -6.00
CA THR A 734 8.43 -32.97 -6.96
C THR A 734 7.70 -34.13 -6.32
N HIS A 735 6.66 -34.59 -6.99
CA HIS A 735 5.98 -35.83 -6.70
C HIS A 735 6.36 -36.95 -7.70
N TYR A 736 7.16 -36.65 -8.70
CA TYR A 736 7.68 -37.60 -9.67
C TYR A 736 8.87 -38.38 -9.10
N HIS A 737 8.67 -39.61 -8.71
CA HIS A 737 9.72 -40.47 -8.15
C HIS A 737 10.77 -40.85 -9.19
N GLU A 738 10.40 -40.84 -10.46
CA GLU A 738 11.28 -41.10 -11.60
C GLU A 738 12.49 -40.14 -11.63
N LEU A 739 12.34 -38.91 -11.17
CA LEU A 739 13.44 -37.94 -11.12
C LEU A 739 14.57 -38.35 -10.16
N ASN A 740 14.30 -39.31 -9.23
CA ASN A 740 15.35 -39.82 -8.34
C ASN A 740 16.52 -40.47 -9.11
N GLN A 741 16.29 -40.98 -10.32
CA GLN A 741 17.33 -41.56 -11.16
C GLN A 741 18.39 -40.53 -11.60
N LEU A 742 18.02 -39.28 -11.71
CA LEU A 742 18.95 -38.21 -12.08
C LEU A 742 20.14 -38.06 -11.13
N ALA A 743 20.03 -38.44 -9.87
CA ALA A 743 21.13 -38.41 -8.92
C ALA A 743 22.20 -39.51 -9.20
N GLU A 744 21.84 -40.53 -9.94
CA GLU A 744 22.78 -41.59 -10.38
C GLU A 744 23.54 -41.12 -11.65
N GLU A 745 22.90 -40.32 -12.52
CA GLU A 745 23.42 -39.90 -13.80
C GLU A 745 24.20 -38.58 -13.70
N LEU A 746 23.75 -37.65 -12.81
CA LEU A 746 24.26 -36.30 -12.69
C LEU A 746 25.03 -36.10 -11.37
N PRO A 747 26.35 -35.90 -11.39
CA PRO A 747 27.19 -35.96 -10.18
C PRO A 747 26.90 -34.88 -9.14
N ARG A 748 26.27 -33.74 -9.52
CA ARG A 748 25.93 -32.63 -8.61
C ARG A 748 24.44 -32.61 -8.20
N VAL A 749 23.69 -33.69 -8.49
CA VAL A 749 22.32 -33.87 -8.07
C VAL A 749 22.27 -34.78 -6.86
N ARG A 750 21.47 -34.42 -5.84
CA ARG A 750 21.24 -35.25 -4.66
C ARG A 750 19.75 -35.38 -4.39
N ASN A 751 19.36 -36.58 -3.97
CA ASN A 751 17.98 -36.89 -3.60
C ASN A 751 17.78 -36.74 -2.09
N PHE A 752 16.70 -36.08 -1.74
CA PHE A 752 16.21 -35.99 -0.38
C PHE A 752 14.71 -36.29 -0.35
N ASN A 753 14.21 -36.68 0.80
CA ASN A 753 12.77 -36.86 1.03
C ASN A 753 12.34 -36.18 2.31
N VAL A 754 11.10 -35.71 2.35
CA VAL A 754 10.49 -35.28 3.60
C VAL A 754 9.88 -36.45 4.31
N SER A 755 10.45 -36.81 5.48
CA SER A 755 10.16 -38.08 6.15
C SER A 755 8.74 -38.15 6.67
N VAL A 756 8.18 -39.37 6.54
CA VAL A 756 6.86 -39.76 7.00
C VAL A 756 7.02 -41.01 7.89
N LYS A 757 6.29 -41.09 8.96
CA LYS A 757 6.26 -42.30 9.82
C LYS A 757 4.88 -42.88 9.80
N GLU A 758 4.80 -44.16 9.43
CA GLU A 758 3.57 -44.90 9.54
C GLU A 758 3.49 -45.60 10.91
N THR A 759 2.41 -45.38 11.64
CA THR A 759 2.20 -45.96 12.97
C THR A 759 0.72 -46.33 13.09
N GLY A 760 0.46 -47.70 13.15
CA GLY A 760 -0.89 -48.20 13.31
C GLY A 760 -1.87 -47.80 12.18
N GLY A 761 -1.41 -47.79 10.94
CA GLY A 761 -2.21 -47.39 9.77
C GLY A 761 -2.52 -45.88 9.67
N LYS A 762 -1.89 -45.08 10.51
CA LYS A 762 -1.92 -43.63 10.43
C LYS A 762 -0.57 -43.09 10.00
N ILE A 763 -0.59 -42.11 9.10
CA ILE A 763 0.62 -41.40 8.64
C ILE A 763 0.85 -40.17 9.48
N LEU A 764 2.06 -40.08 10.07
CA LEU A 764 2.55 -38.93 10.76
C LEU A 764 3.59 -38.22 9.86
N PHE A 765 3.30 -36.99 9.47
CA PHE A 765 4.24 -36.13 8.74
C PHE A 765 5.31 -35.62 9.70
N MET A 766 6.52 -36.22 9.60
CA MET A 766 7.64 -35.81 10.46
C MET A 766 8.21 -34.45 10.06
N ARG A 767 7.91 -33.96 8.86
CA ARG A 767 8.37 -32.66 8.30
C ARG A 767 9.90 -32.47 8.36
N GLN A 768 10.65 -33.56 8.40
CA GLN A 768 12.09 -33.59 8.48
C GLN A 768 12.69 -34.05 7.14
N LEU A 769 13.63 -33.24 6.60
CA LEU A 769 14.37 -33.56 5.40
C LEU A 769 15.40 -34.64 5.71
N LYS A 770 15.44 -35.71 4.89
CA LYS A 770 16.41 -36.83 5.00
C LYS A 770 17.02 -37.14 3.64
N PRO A 771 18.32 -37.54 3.60
CA PRO A 771 18.92 -38.05 2.37
C PRO A 771 18.18 -39.28 1.82
N GLY A 772 18.19 -39.39 0.48
CA GLY A 772 17.53 -40.47 -0.26
C GLY A 772 16.18 -40.08 -0.83
N GLY A 773 15.75 -40.74 -1.88
CA GLY A 773 14.43 -40.54 -2.50
C GLY A 773 13.33 -41.30 -1.75
N SER A 774 12.07 -40.89 -1.94
CA SER A 774 10.88 -41.65 -1.51
C SER A 774 10.39 -42.47 -2.67
N GLU A 775 10.12 -43.77 -2.43
CA GLU A 775 9.61 -44.68 -3.45
C GLU A 775 8.08 -44.84 -3.41
N HIS A 776 7.43 -44.33 -2.36
CA HIS A 776 6.00 -44.50 -2.13
C HIS A 776 5.18 -43.23 -2.31
N SER A 777 4.03 -43.38 -2.95
CA SER A 777 3.02 -42.34 -3.06
C SER A 777 2.05 -42.40 -1.87
N PHE A 778 1.81 -41.28 -1.21
CA PHE A 778 0.92 -41.17 -0.06
C PHE A 778 -0.40 -40.46 -0.37
N GLY A 779 -0.72 -40.22 -1.65
CA GLY A 779 -1.89 -39.41 -2.06
C GLY A 779 -3.21 -39.97 -1.54
N ILE A 780 -3.39 -41.28 -1.54
CA ILE A 780 -4.61 -41.94 -1.06
C ILE A 780 -4.76 -41.79 0.45
N HIS A 781 -3.68 -41.81 1.20
CA HIS A 781 -3.71 -41.57 2.65
C HIS A 781 -4.08 -40.11 3.00
N VAL A 782 -3.61 -39.15 2.20
CA VAL A 782 -4.03 -37.77 2.35
C VAL A 782 -5.52 -37.60 2.04
N ALA A 783 -6.03 -38.30 1.03
CA ALA A 783 -7.45 -38.31 0.72
C ALA A 783 -8.30 -38.91 1.87
N GLN A 784 -7.79 -39.95 2.53
CA GLN A 784 -8.42 -40.52 3.73
C GLN A 784 -8.44 -39.52 4.90
N MET A 785 -7.34 -38.82 5.14
CA MET A 785 -7.24 -37.76 6.18
C MET A 785 -8.18 -36.56 5.90
N ALA A 786 -8.41 -36.26 4.63
CA ALA A 786 -9.35 -35.22 4.20
C ALA A 786 -10.83 -35.62 4.37
N GLY A 787 -11.10 -36.82 4.85
CA GLY A 787 -12.47 -37.31 5.10
C GLY A 787 -13.16 -37.92 3.87
N MET A 788 -12.39 -38.37 2.85
CA MET A 788 -12.96 -39.03 1.69
C MET A 788 -13.67 -40.33 2.12
N PRO A 789 -14.85 -40.70 1.54
CA PRO A 789 -15.57 -41.95 1.89
C PRO A 789 -14.66 -43.16 1.84
N ASN A 790 -14.74 -44.03 2.85
CA ASN A 790 -13.86 -45.18 2.99
C ASN A 790 -13.95 -46.14 1.79
N SER A 791 -15.12 -46.28 1.17
CA SER A 791 -15.30 -47.08 -0.04
C SER A 791 -14.45 -46.61 -1.23
N VAL A 792 -14.27 -45.27 -1.36
CA VAL A 792 -13.44 -44.65 -2.39
C VAL A 792 -11.96 -44.88 -2.09
N VAL A 793 -11.57 -44.74 -0.81
CA VAL A 793 -10.18 -44.96 -0.36
C VAL A 793 -9.75 -46.41 -0.57
N VAL A 794 -10.59 -47.42 -0.17
CA VAL A 794 -10.32 -48.85 -0.37
C VAL A 794 -10.22 -49.16 -1.85
N ARG A 795 -11.11 -48.61 -2.68
CA ARG A 795 -11.07 -48.82 -4.14
C ARG A 795 -9.84 -48.21 -4.78
N ALA A 796 -9.47 -46.98 -4.37
CA ALA A 796 -8.28 -46.30 -4.86
C ALA A 796 -7.00 -47.09 -4.53
N ASN A 797 -6.88 -47.67 -3.32
CA ASN A 797 -5.75 -48.54 -2.95
C ASN A 797 -5.68 -49.78 -3.83
N ALA A 798 -6.82 -50.43 -4.06
CA ALA A 798 -6.86 -51.63 -4.92
C ALA A 798 -6.45 -51.33 -6.36
N ILE A 799 -6.86 -50.17 -6.90
CA ILE A 799 -6.46 -49.72 -8.23
C ILE A 799 -4.97 -49.37 -8.26
N MET A 800 -4.46 -48.71 -7.24
CA MET A 800 -3.04 -48.32 -7.15
C MET A 800 -2.13 -49.58 -7.16
N HIS A 801 -2.44 -50.59 -6.32
CA HIS A 801 -1.68 -51.82 -6.33
C HIS A 801 -1.69 -52.53 -7.69
N HIS A 802 -2.84 -52.55 -8.37
CA HIS A 802 -2.94 -53.13 -9.71
C HIS A 802 -2.07 -52.35 -10.74
N LEU A 803 -2.07 -51.02 -10.68
CA LEU A 803 -1.26 -50.21 -11.57
C LEU A 803 0.25 -50.32 -11.28
N GLU A 804 0.64 -50.56 -10.04
CA GLU A 804 2.04 -50.78 -9.63
C GLU A 804 2.51 -52.15 -10.09
N GLU A 805 1.68 -53.22 -9.98
CA GLU A 805 1.99 -54.55 -10.49
C GLU A 805 2.11 -54.59 -12.02
N ASP A 806 1.28 -53.80 -12.74
CA ASP A 806 1.34 -53.71 -14.21
C ASP A 806 2.55 -52.91 -14.70
N LYS A 807 3.07 -51.92 -13.95
CA LYS A 807 4.37 -51.31 -14.21
C LYS A 807 5.53 -52.31 -14.25
N ILE A 808 5.43 -53.40 -13.46
CA ILE A 808 6.41 -54.51 -13.45
C ILE A 808 6.29 -55.40 -14.71
N ARG A 809 5.17 -55.37 -15.43
CA ARG A 809 4.86 -56.21 -16.59
C ARG A 809 4.85 -55.53 -17.96
N GLN A 810 5.36 -54.37 -18.14
CA GLN A 810 5.63 -53.62 -19.40
C GLN A 810 4.46 -53.41 -20.40
N HIS A 811 3.20 -53.78 -20.13
CA HIS A 811 2.06 -53.36 -20.96
C HIS A 811 0.77 -53.16 -20.16
N PRO A 812 0.11 -52.00 -20.22
CA PRO A 812 -1.19 -51.83 -19.56
C PRO A 812 -2.30 -52.42 -20.44
N ASP A 813 -2.72 -53.66 -20.11
CA ASP A 813 -3.85 -54.28 -20.79
C ASP A 813 -5.17 -53.75 -20.17
N LYS A 814 -5.87 -52.89 -20.92
CA LYS A 814 -7.15 -52.28 -20.47
C LYS A 814 -8.23 -53.31 -20.05
N ASN A 815 -8.08 -54.57 -20.44
CA ASN A 815 -9.03 -55.63 -20.07
C ASN A 815 -8.82 -56.17 -18.66
N ASN A 816 -7.66 -55.99 -18.01
CA ASN A 816 -7.41 -56.49 -16.67
C ASN A 816 -8.00 -55.62 -15.55
N MET A 817 -8.38 -54.38 -15.83
CA MET A 817 -9.13 -53.58 -14.84
C MET A 817 -10.48 -54.15 -14.46
N LYS A 818 -11.05 -55.08 -15.30
CA LYS A 818 -12.28 -55.76 -14.99
C LYS A 818 -12.14 -56.86 -13.88
N SER A 819 -10.94 -57.30 -13.60
CA SER A 819 -10.67 -58.34 -12.60
C SER A 819 -10.48 -57.82 -11.17
N VAL A 820 -10.41 -56.53 -10.97
CA VAL A 820 -10.31 -55.91 -9.62
C VAL A 820 -11.68 -56.02 -8.95
N PRO A 821 -11.81 -56.67 -7.77
CA PRO A 821 -13.09 -56.83 -7.08
C PRO A 821 -13.77 -55.47 -6.91
N LYS A 822 -14.96 -55.33 -7.46
CA LYS A 822 -15.79 -54.13 -7.21
C LYS A 822 -16.20 -54.17 -5.74
N PRO A 823 -16.11 -53.08 -5.00
CA PRO A 823 -16.71 -53.01 -3.70
C PRO A 823 -18.19 -53.32 -3.87
N GLN A 824 -18.70 -54.31 -3.13
CA GLN A 824 -20.13 -54.50 -3.03
C GLN A 824 -20.69 -53.27 -2.31
N TYR A 825 -21.27 -52.38 -3.10
CA TYR A 825 -22.12 -51.35 -2.52
C TYR A 825 -23.31 -52.10 -1.91
N GLN A 826 -23.45 -52.11 -0.61
CA GLN A 826 -24.76 -52.22 0.01
C GLN A 826 -25.47 -50.87 -0.32
N LEU A 827 -26.01 -50.82 -1.53
CA LEU A 827 -27.00 -49.82 -1.85
C LEU A 827 -28.17 -50.08 -0.92
N ASN A 828 -28.50 -49.08 -0.13
CA ASN A 828 -29.80 -49.04 0.51
C ASN A 828 -30.83 -49.29 -0.59
N MET A 829 -31.53 -50.41 -0.52
CA MET A 829 -32.44 -50.98 -1.53
C MET A 829 -33.70 -50.11 -1.74
N PHE A 830 -33.73 -48.87 -1.23
CA PHE A 830 -34.91 -47.99 -1.22
C PHE A 830 -34.85 -46.82 -2.21
N GLU A 831 -33.76 -46.58 -2.93
CA GLU A 831 -33.68 -45.36 -3.78
C GLU A 831 -33.61 -45.59 -5.30
N LEU A 832 -33.63 -46.83 -5.81
CA LEU A 832 -33.40 -47.13 -7.23
C LEU A 832 -34.63 -47.48 -8.09
N ASN A 833 -35.83 -47.52 -7.50
CA ASN A 833 -37.08 -47.81 -8.24
C ASN A 833 -38.23 -46.89 -7.81
N ASP A 834 -38.04 -45.59 -7.79
CA ASP A 834 -39.14 -44.66 -7.70
C ASP A 834 -39.75 -44.45 -9.11
N PRO A 835 -40.95 -44.99 -9.37
CA PRO A 835 -41.61 -44.86 -10.68
C PRO A 835 -41.86 -43.41 -11.08
N ALA A 836 -41.93 -42.50 -10.10
CA ALA A 836 -42.11 -41.08 -10.38
C ALA A 836 -40.81 -40.41 -10.89
N MET A 837 -39.64 -40.78 -10.36
CA MET A 837 -38.35 -40.31 -10.84
C MET A 837 -38.02 -40.82 -12.26
N VAL A 838 -38.45 -42.02 -12.59
CA VAL A 838 -38.32 -42.58 -13.95
C VAL A 838 -39.23 -41.78 -14.90
N ARG A 839 -40.48 -41.53 -14.53
CA ARG A 839 -41.43 -40.71 -15.32
C ARG A 839 -40.98 -39.24 -15.47
N LEU A 840 -40.43 -38.62 -14.41
CA LEU A 840 -39.86 -37.29 -14.47
C LEU A 840 -38.73 -37.22 -15.48
N ARG A 841 -37.84 -38.21 -15.49
CA ARG A 841 -36.70 -38.30 -16.41
C ARG A 841 -37.17 -38.51 -17.87
N GLU A 842 -38.18 -39.31 -18.10
CA GLU A 842 -38.73 -39.48 -19.42
C GLU A 842 -39.41 -38.20 -19.98
N ILE A 843 -40.12 -37.46 -19.09
CA ILE A 843 -40.75 -36.19 -19.48
C ILE A 843 -39.72 -35.14 -19.82
N PHE A 844 -38.67 -35.04 -19.01
CA PHE A 844 -37.53 -34.08 -19.26
C PHE A 844 -36.77 -34.46 -20.54
N GLN A 845 -36.55 -35.73 -20.86
CA GLN A 845 -35.84 -36.12 -22.08
C GLN A 845 -36.65 -35.86 -23.35
N LYS A 846 -37.95 -35.80 -23.27
CA LYS A 846 -38.86 -35.50 -24.42
C LYS A 846 -39.19 -34.03 -24.57
N LEU A 847 -38.76 -33.18 -23.65
CA LEU A 847 -39.13 -31.77 -23.62
C LEU A 847 -38.09 -30.95 -24.42
N ASP A 848 -38.45 -30.42 -25.55
CA ASP A 848 -37.62 -29.50 -26.31
C ASP A 848 -37.95 -28.08 -25.88
N ILE A 849 -37.02 -27.47 -25.07
CA ILE A 849 -37.16 -26.13 -24.48
C ILE A 849 -37.24 -25.05 -25.56
N ASN A 850 -36.72 -25.28 -26.76
CA ASN A 850 -36.65 -24.25 -27.81
C ASN A 850 -37.96 -24.17 -28.63
N THR A 851 -38.86 -25.16 -28.53
CA THR A 851 -40.13 -25.19 -29.31
C THR A 851 -41.38 -25.04 -28.45
N ILE A 852 -41.22 -24.98 -27.11
CA ILE A 852 -42.34 -24.89 -26.17
C ILE A 852 -42.81 -23.46 -25.94
N THR A 853 -44.11 -23.21 -26.04
CA THR A 853 -44.67 -21.87 -25.74
C THR A 853 -44.69 -21.62 -24.19
N PRO A 854 -44.72 -20.34 -23.73
CA PRO A 854 -44.78 -20.02 -22.30
C PRO A 854 -45.97 -20.66 -21.56
N VAL A 855 -47.11 -20.82 -22.23
CA VAL A 855 -48.30 -21.45 -21.62
C VAL A 855 -48.11 -22.94 -21.48
N GLU A 856 -47.56 -23.62 -22.49
CA GLU A 856 -47.23 -25.04 -22.44
C GLU A 856 -46.16 -25.35 -21.44
N ALA A 857 -45.13 -24.43 -21.25
CA ALA A 857 -44.15 -24.54 -20.24
C ALA A 857 -44.74 -24.53 -18.81
N LEU A 858 -45.69 -23.63 -18.57
CA LEU A 858 -46.43 -23.52 -17.31
C LEU A 858 -47.27 -24.77 -17.03
N LEU A 859 -47.95 -25.32 -18.03
CA LEU A 859 -48.74 -26.54 -17.96
C LEU A 859 -47.83 -27.75 -17.65
N LYS A 860 -46.66 -27.85 -18.30
CA LYS A 860 -45.67 -28.90 -18.07
C LYS A 860 -45.03 -28.78 -16.67
N LEU A 861 -44.73 -27.60 -16.20
CA LEU A 861 -44.25 -27.36 -14.83
C LEU A 861 -45.28 -27.78 -13.78
N ASN A 862 -46.55 -27.52 -14.03
CA ASN A 862 -47.65 -27.93 -13.12
C ASN A 862 -47.82 -29.47 -13.14
N GLU A 863 -47.69 -30.13 -14.29
CA GLU A 863 -47.69 -31.60 -14.44
C GLU A 863 -46.53 -32.23 -13.63
N LEU A 864 -45.32 -31.68 -13.78
CA LEU A 864 -44.13 -32.13 -13.04
C LEU A 864 -44.30 -31.94 -11.53
N LYS A 865 -44.87 -30.81 -11.10
CA LYS A 865 -45.15 -30.49 -9.70
C LYS A 865 -46.18 -31.51 -9.10
N LEU A 866 -47.26 -31.79 -9.81
CA LEU A 866 -48.27 -32.76 -9.37
C LEU A 866 -47.68 -34.19 -9.23
N LEU A 867 -46.74 -34.56 -10.09
CA LEU A 867 -46.02 -35.84 -9.98
C LEU A 867 -45.14 -35.92 -8.74
N VAL A 868 -44.54 -34.81 -8.33
CA VAL A 868 -43.73 -34.71 -7.11
C VAL A 868 -44.61 -34.65 -5.84
N ASP A 869 -45.72 -33.87 -5.87
CA ASP A 869 -46.62 -33.69 -4.72
C ASP A 869 -47.43 -34.97 -4.36
N GLN A 870 -47.70 -35.84 -5.33
CA GLN A 870 -48.40 -37.14 -5.09
C GLN A 870 -47.59 -38.11 -4.23
N GLN A 871 -46.34 -37.85 -3.93
CA GLN A 871 -45.49 -38.66 -3.04
C GLN A 871 -45.46 -38.21 -1.56
N GLN A 872 -46.08 -37.10 -1.20
CA GLN A 872 -46.01 -36.60 0.19
C GLN A 872 -47.09 -37.13 1.11
N VAL A 873 -47.72 -38.28 0.83
CA VAL A 873 -48.64 -38.92 1.77
C VAL A 873 -48.22 -40.38 2.05
N PRO A 874 -47.38 -40.62 3.06
CA PRO A 874 -47.42 -41.89 3.79
C PRO A 874 -48.33 -41.71 4.99
N GLY A 875 -49.37 -42.56 5.07
CA GLY A 875 -50.38 -42.58 6.11
C GLY A 875 -49.83 -42.71 7.52
N LYS A 876 -50.51 -41.97 8.40
CA LYS A 876 -50.61 -42.35 9.81
C LYS A 876 -51.15 -43.75 9.95
N LYS A 877 -50.40 -44.67 10.54
CA LYS A 877 -50.81 -45.49 11.64
C LYS A 877 -49.62 -45.99 12.40
#